data_a9f8459081fafd28720c6b887006af11
#
_entry.id   a9f8459081fafd28720c6b887006af11
#
_cell.length_a   1.000
_cell.length_b   1.000
_cell.length_c   1.000
_cell.angle_alpha   90.00
_cell.angle_beta   90.00
_cell.angle_gamma   90.00
#
_symmetry.space_group_name_H-M   'P 1'
#
loop_
_entity.id
_entity.type
_entity.pdbx_description
1 polymer ?
#
loop_
_entity_poly.entity_id
_entity_poly.type
_entity_poly.pdbx_seq_one_letter_code
_entity_poly.pdbx_strand_id
1 'polypeptide(L)'
;METIAPYKPKNKVRIVTAASLFDGHDAAINLMRRIIQTTGCEVIHLGHDRSVEEVVNTAIQEDAQAIAMTSYQGGHIEYFKYMYDLLKEKGAGHIKIFGGGGGTILPEEIAELQDYGIARVYHPDDGRKMGLQGMINDMVEKADFPTGQNLNGEVKAFKSKDKLSIARMISAAENYPESFKEELQRIKDLAKDVDTPILGITGTGGAGKSSLVDELIRRFLVDFEDKTLAIVSVDPSKRKTGGALLGDRIRMNSVNNDRVYMRSLATRQSNLALSKHVADALSILKAAKFDLIILETSGIGQSDTEILDHSDVSLYVMTPEYGAATQLEKIDMLDFADLIALNKFDKRGALDALRDVKKQYKRNHQLWDTNDADLPVHGTIASQFNDPGMNALYRSVMMKITEETKADLQTTFGVSSEMSEKIYIIPPNRTRYLSEISENNRAYDNRADQQADTADKLYSLSQSLLLMGGPDKLKGESVADDADDLVKNLDERFETIKKDLDPHNWDTIVGWKDLKESYQAEEFVFKVRDKEIRIPTHTESLSHSKIPKIVTPKYRSWGDILRWTLQENVPGSFPYTAGIYPFKRVGEDPTRMFAGEGGPERTNRRFHYVSVGMPAARLSTAFDSVTLYGNDPDHRPDIYGKIGNSGVSICCLDDAKKLYSGFNLCHPTTSVSMTINGPAPMLLGFFMNAAIDQQCEIYIKENGLEKEVEKKIADKYEKLGTPRPEYH
;
A
#
# COMPACT_ATOMS: atom_id res chain seq x y z
N MET A 1 18.34 -33.67 8.26
CA MET A 1 18.09 -32.87 9.47
C MET A 1 16.99 -33.57 10.24
N GLU A 2 17.21 -33.89 11.51
CA GLU A 2 16.16 -34.44 12.37
C GLU A 2 15.02 -33.44 12.47
N THR A 3 13.79 -33.92 12.38
CA THR A 3 12.60 -33.07 12.47
C THR A 3 12.40 -32.69 13.93
N ILE A 4 12.66 -31.42 14.27
CA ILE A 4 12.48 -30.91 15.64
C ILE A 4 10.99 -30.88 15.95
N ALA A 5 10.56 -31.55 17.02
CA ALA A 5 9.18 -31.56 17.46
C ALA A 5 8.76 -30.16 17.99
N PRO A 6 7.53 -29.68 17.71
CA PRO A 6 7.03 -28.45 18.30
C PRO A 6 6.94 -28.53 19.84
N TYR A 7 7.30 -27.43 20.50
CA TYR A 7 7.06 -27.26 21.93
C TYR A 7 5.55 -27.29 22.23
N LYS A 8 5.16 -27.84 23.36
CA LYS A 8 3.76 -27.86 23.81
C LYS A 8 3.57 -26.87 24.96
N PRO A 9 2.97 -25.70 24.73
CA PRO A 9 2.75 -24.71 25.79
C PRO A 9 1.88 -25.27 26.92
N LYS A 10 2.22 -24.93 28.15
CA LYS A 10 1.43 -25.26 29.36
C LYS A 10 0.29 -24.28 29.58
N ASN A 11 0.52 -23.03 29.20
CA ASN A 11 -0.48 -21.96 29.23
C ASN A 11 -1.01 -21.64 27.83
N LYS A 12 -2.06 -20.83 27.75
CA LYS A 12 -2.50 -20.25 26.49
C LYS A 12 -1.63 -19.05 26.14
N VAL A 13 -0.64 -19.29 25.28
CA VAL A 13 0.36 -18.27 24.94
C VAL A 13 -0.15 -17.40 23.81
N ARG A 14 -0.18 -16.07 24.05
CA ARG A 14 -0.49 -15.02 23.06
C ARG A 14 0.75 -14.28 22.66
N ILE A 15 0.97 -14.13 21.35
CA ILE A 15 2.14 -13.46 20.80
C ILE A 15 1.70 -12.45 19.74
N VAL A 16 2.12 -11.18 19.93
CA VAL A 16 1.97 -10.14 18.91
C VAL A 16 3.13 -10.24 17.92
N THR A 17 2.83 -10.19 16.64
CA THR A 17 3.85 -10.26 15.57
C THR A 17 3.73 -9.10 14.61
N ALA A 18 4.85 -8.45 14.26
CA ALA A 18 4.89 -7.35 13.28
C ALA A 18 6.30 -7.17 12.69
N ALA A 19 6.40 -6.39 11.61
CA ALA A 19 7.66 -5.79 11.18
C ALA A 19 7.73 -4.33 11.63
N SER A 20 8.96 -3.86 11.90
CA SER A 20 9.22 -2.52 12.47
C SER A 20 8.79 -1.39 11.53
N LEU A 21 8.69 -0.19 12.09
CA LEU A 21 8.34 1.03 11.36
C LEU A 21 9.33 1.27 10.21
N PHE A 22 8.82 1.67 9.05
CA PHE A 22 9.54 1.89 7.79
C PHE A 22 10.17 0.60 7.20
N ASP A 23 9.74 -0.56 7.66
CA ASP A 23 10.19 -1.84 7.14
C ASP A 23 9.07 -2.58 6.40
N GLY A 24 9.24 -2.77 5.09
CA GLY A 24 8.31 -3.50 4.23
C GLY A 24 8.65 -4.99 4.07
N HIS A 25 9.70 -5.50 4.74
CA HIS A 25 10.12 -6.89 4.63
C HIS A 25 9.23 -7.79 5.51
N ASP A 26 8.11 -8.25 4.98
CA ASP A 26 7.13 -9.04 5.72
C ASP A 26 7.26 -10.57 5.54
N ALA A 27 8.06 -11.05 4.58
CA ALA A 27 8.14 -12.47 4.27
C ALA A 27 8.61 -13.31 5.45
N ALA A 28 9.62 -12.85 6.19
CA ALA A 28 10.17 -13.57 7.35
C ALA A 28 9.15 -13.66 8.49
N ILE A 29 8.53 -12.54 8.89
CA ILE A 29 7.54 -12.57 9.98
C ILE A 29 6.30 -13.37 9.59
N ASN A 30 5.90 -13.35 8.31
CA ASN A 30 4.79 -14.15 7.79
C ASN A 30 5.08 -15.66 7.89
N LEU A 31 6.32 -16.08 7.69
CA LEU A 31 6.72 -17.47 7.89
C LEU A 31 6.73 -17.84 9.38
N MET A 32 7.38 -17.01 10.22
CA MET A 32 7.51 -17.26 11.66
C MET A 32 6.14 -17.33 12.35
N ARG A 33 5.22 -16.40 12.06
CA ARG A 33 3.88 -16.43 12.66
C ARG A 33 3.11 -17.72 12.37
N ARG A 34 3.31 -18.33 11.18
CA ARG A 34 2.68 -19.61 10.82
C ARG A 34 3.24 -20.74 11.68
N ILE A 35 4.55 -20.75 11.93
CA ILE A 35 5.20 -21.75 12.79
C ILE A 35 4.75 -21.56 14.24
N ILE A 36 4.70 -20.31 14.74
CA ILE A 36 4.19 -19.97 16.08
C ILE A 36 2.76 -20.48 16.26
N GLN A 37 1.88 -20.19 15.28
CA GLN A 37 0.48 -20.66 15.29
C GLN A 37 0.40 -22.18 15.29
N THR A 38 1.22 -22.86 14.49
CA THR A 38 1.22 -24.34 14.43
C THR A 38 1.81 -25.00 15.68
N THR A 39 2.59 -24.26 16.47
CA THR A 39 3.09 -24.68 17.78
C THR A 39 2.01 -24.58 18.88
N GLY A 40 0.82 -24.04 18.57
CA GLY A 40 -0.33 -24.00 19.50
C GLY A 40 -0.59 -22.63 20.13
N CYS A 41 0.11 -21.58 19.70
CA CYS A 41 -0.07 -20.23 20.22
C CYS A 41 -1.22 -19.46 19.52
N GLU A 42 -1.78 -18.49 20.21
CA GLU A 42 -2.68 -17.46 19.66
C GLU A 42 -1.82 -16.30 19.16
N VAL A 43 -1.86 -16.02 17.85
CA VAL A 43 -1.00 -15.03 17.21
C VAL A 43 -1.82 -13.82 16.78
N ILE A 44 -1.50 -12.65 17.31
CA ILE A 44 -2.03 -11.36 16.89
C ILE A 44 -1.04 -10.75 15.88
N HIS A 45 -1.43 -10.69 14.61
CA HIS A 45 -0.55 -10.23 13.55
C HIS A 45 -0.91 -8.83 13.07
N LEU A 46 0.03 -7.90 13.15
CA LEU A 46 -0.17 -6.50 12.76
C LEU A 46 0.34 -6.17 11.35
N GLY A 47 1.08 -7.07 10.71
CA GLY A 47 1.69 -6.80 9.40
C GLY A 47 3.04 -6.12 9.50
N HIS A 48 3.31 -5.23 8.57
CA HIS A 48 4.57 -4.48 8.45
C HIS A 48 4.34 -2.98 8.72
N ASP A 49 5.46 -2.23 8.81
CA ASP A 49 5.43 -0.77 8.99
C ASP A 49 4.64 -0.35 10.25
N ARG A 50 5.03 -0.90 11.42
CA ARG A 50 4.34 -0.65 12.69
C ARG A 50 5.22 0.13 13.66
N SER A 51 4.65 1.21 14.21
CA SER A 51 5.30 1.99 15.27
C SER A 51 5.40 1.20 16.57
N VAL A 52 6.34 1.59 17.42
CA VAL A 52 6.47 0.99 18.77
C VAL A 52 5.18 1.13 19.56
N GLU A 53 4.51 2.28 19.47
CA GLU A 53 3.28 2.54 20.22
C GLU A 53 2.13 1.64 19.79
N GLU A 54 1.92 1.43 18.49
CA GLU A 54 0.92 0.50 17.96
C GLU A 54 1.13 -0.92 18.48
N VAL A 55 2.38 -1.40 18.46
CA VAL A 55 2.74 -2.75 18.89
C VAL A 55 2.54 -2.91 20.40
N VAL A 56 3.02 -1.96 21.19
CA VAL A 56 2.90 -1.97 22.67
C VAL A 56 1.45 -1.88 23.10
N ASN A 57 0.67 -0.95 22.55
CA ASN A 57 -0.74 -0.81 22.87
C ASN A 57 -1.52 -2.07 22.52
N THR A 58 -1.21 -2.70 21.39
CA THR A 58 -1.81 -3.99 21.03
C THR A 58 -1.46 -5.08 22.03
N ALA A 59 -0.17 -5.22 22.39
CA ALA A 59 0.26 -6.24 23.33
C ALA A 59 -0.41 -6.10 24.72
N ILE A 60 -0.62 -4.86 25.15
CA ILE A 60 -1.33 -4.55 26.40
C ILE A 60 -2.82 -4.91 26.29
N GLN A 61 -3.51 -4.48 25.23
CA GLN A 61 -4.94 -4.75 25.03
C GLN A 61 -5.24 -6.24 24.88
N GLU A 62 -4.30 -6.99 24.34
CA GLU A 62 -4.42 -8.44 24.16
C GLU A 62 -3.89 -9.25 25.34
N ASP A 63 -3.32 -8.61 26.39
CA ASP A 63 -2.65 -9.25 27.51
C ASP A 63 -1.67 -10.34 27.03
N ALA A 64 -0.83 -9.96 26.04
CA ALA A 64 0.09 -10.88 25.40
C ALA A 64 1.30 -11.21 26.29
N GLN A 65 1.81 -12.44 26.20
CA GLN A 65 3.03 -12.82 26.89
C GLN A 65 4.28 -12.34 26.14
N ALA A 66 4.19 -12.19 24.82
CA ALA A 66 5.35 -11.80 24.03
C ALA A 66 5.00 -10.95 22.80
N ILE A 67 6.01 -10.19 22.37
CA ILE A 67 6.08 -9.48 21.09
C ILE A 67 7.20 -10.10 20.29
N ALA A 68 6.95 -10.49 19.03
CA ALA A 68 7.95 -11.01 18.10
C ALA A 68 8.03 -10.11 16.87
N MET A 69 9.17 -9.45 16.70
CA MET A 69 9.39 -8.42 15.69
C MET A 69 10.47 -8.80 14.68
N THR A 70 10.29 -8.40 13.44
CA THR A 70 11.38 -8.33 12.47
C THR A 70 11.76 -6.89 12.18
N SER A 71 13.07 -6.65 12.01
CA SER A 71 13.60 -5.35 11.63
C SER A 71 14.79 -5.52 10.70
N TYR A 72 14.60 -5.22 9.42
CA TYR A 72 15.65 -5.25 8.40
C TYR A 72 16.14 -3.85 8.04
N GLN A 73 15.65 -2.83 8.74
CA GLN A 73 16.07 -1.43 8.59
C GLN A 73 16.97 -1.00 9.74
N GLY A 74 17.84 -0.01 9.48
CA GLY A 74 18.62 0.63 10.54
C GLY A 74 17.71 1.33 11.57
N GLY A 75 18.20 1.53 12.80
CA GLY A 75 17.43 2.09 13.93
C GLY A 75 16.70 1.04 14.77
N HIS A 76 17.06 -0.21 14.62
CA HIS A 76 16.55 -1.31 15.45
C HIS A 76 16.93 -1.17 16.92
N ILE A 77 18.09 -0.58 17.25
CA ILE A 77 18.52 -0.33 18.63
C ILE A 77 17.53 0.57 19.35
N GLU A 78 17.25 1.76 18.77
CA GLU A 78 16.31 2.73 19.32
C GLU A 78 14.90 2.16 19.37
N TYR A 79 14.49 1.42 18.35
CA TYR A 79 13.18 0.82 18.24
C TYR A 79 12.92 -0.22 19.36
N PHE A 80 13.84 -1.14 19.58
CA PHE A 80 13.68 -2.17 20.61
C PHE A 80 13.81 -1.60 22.03
N LYS A 81 14.76 -0.68 22.27
CA LYS A 81 14.90 -0.02 23.57
C LYS A 81 13.66 0.79 23.92
N TYR A 82 13.15 1.58 22.98
CA TYR A 82 11.92 2.35 23.18
C TYR A 82 10.72 1.45 23.47
N MET A 83 10.58 0.33 22.77
CA MET A 83 9.54 -0.67 23.04
C MET A 83 9.61 -1.21 24.47
N TYR A 84 10.80 -1.52 24.95
CA TYR A 84 11.02 -2.00 26.30
C TYR A 84 10.67 -0.95 27.36
N ASP A 85 11.12 0.27 27.15
CA ASP A 85 10.85 1.38 28.06
C ASP A 85 9.37 1.71 28.10
N LEU A 86 8.68 1.78 26.98
CA LEU A 86 7.25 2.07 26.88
C LEU A 86 6.41 0.96 27.55
N LEU A 87 6.79 -0.32 27.42
CA LEU A 87 6.15 -1.41 28.14
C LEU A 87 6.30 -1.25 29.66
N LYS A 88 7.48 -0.85 30.15
CA LYS A 88 7.68 -0.57 31.57
C LYS A 88 6.87 0.63 32.07
N GLU A 89 6.88 1.71 31.32
CA GLU A 89 6.12 2.93 31.63
C GLU A 89 4.63 2.63 31.76
N LYS A 90 4.09 1.81 30.86
CA LYS A 90 2.67 1.41 30.86
C LYS A 90 2.37 0.23 31.81
N GLY A 91 3.29 -0.17 32.69
CA GLY A 91 3.10 -1.24 33.68
C GLY A 91 3.08 -2.66 33.11
N ALA A 92 3.45 -2.83 31.84
CA ALA A 92 3.42 -4.10 31.10
C ALA A 92 4.83 -4.73 30.91
N GLY A 93 5.80 -4.39 31.76
CA GLY A 93 7.19 -4.85 31.67
C GLY A 93 7.41 -6.37 31.78
N HIS A 94 6.36 -7.13 32.08
CA HIS A 94 6.38 -8.60 32.06
C HIS A 94 6.34 -9.18 30.63
N ILE A 95 5.87 -8.43 29.65
CA ILE A 95 5.78 -8.85 28.25
C ILE A 95 7.18 -9.00 27.67
N LYS A 96 7.49 -10.17 27.12
CA LYS A 96 8.80 -10.49 26.55
C LYS A 96 8.94 -9.97 25.12
N ILE A 97 10.07 -9.36 24.80
CA ILE A 97 10.37 -8.89 23.44
C ILE A 97 11.35 -9.84 22.78
N PHE A 98 10.99 -10.33 21.59
CA PHE A 98 11.83 -11.14 20.73
C PHE A 98 12.05 -10.42 19.39
N GLY A 99 13.27 -10.44 18.88
CA GLY A 99 13.65 -9.76 17.67
C GLY A 99 14.39 -10.65 16.67
N GLY A 100 14.42 -10.23 15.42
CA GLY A 100 15.26 -10.76 14.36
C GLY A 100 15.30 -9.78 13.19
N GLY A 101 16.38 -9.80 12.42
CA GLY A 101 16.55 -8.86 11.29
C GLY A 101 17.58 -9.37 10.28
N GLY A 102 17.78 -10.68 10.22
CA GLY A 102 18.81 -11.28 9.37
C GLY A 102 20.19 -10.75 9.74
N GLY A 103 21.02 -10.45 8.75
CA GLY A 103 22.37 -9.91 8.97
C GLY A 103 22.44 -8.41 9.21
N THR A 104 21.29 -7.68 9.31
CA THR A 104 21.28 -6.25 9.58
C THR A 104 21.53 -5.89 11.03
N ILE A 105 21.25 -6.81 11.97
CA ILE A 105 21.53 -6.65 13.39
C ILE A 105 22.84 -7.37 13.70
N LEU A 106 23.84 -6.62 14.12
CA LEU A 106 25.17 -7.15 14.38
C LEU A 106 25.23 -7.92 15.72
N PRO A 107 26.14 -8.88 15.90
CA PRO A 107 26.28 -9.62 17.16
C PRO A 107 26.50 -8.74 18.39
N GLU A 108 27.23 -7.64 18.25
CA GLU A 108 27.47 -6.68 19.33
C GLU A 108 26.20 -5.94 19.72
N GLU A 109 25.38 -5.54 18.72
CA GLU A 109 24.07 -4.92 18.93
C GLU A 109 23.07 -5.88 19.57
N ILE A 110 23.13 -7.19 19.22
CA ILE A 110 22.33 -8.23 19.86
C ILE A 110 22.68 -8.32 21.35
N ALA A 111 23.97 -8.33 21.68
CA ALA A 111 24.42 -8.35 23.08
C ALA A 111 23.92 -7.10 23.84
N GLU A 112 24.08 -5.90 23.25
CA GLU A 112 23.61 -4.64 23.84
C GLU A 112 22.10 -4.67 24.12
N LEU A 113 21.30 -5.14 23.17
CA LEU A 113 19.84 -5.22 23.30
C LEU A 113 19.43 -6.22 24.38
N GLN A 114 20.08 -7.39 24.45
CA GLN A 114 19.78 -8.39 25.46
C GLN A 114 20.19 -7.92 26.87
N ASP A 115 21.32 -7.24 27.01
CA ASP A 115 21.77 -6.63 28.27
C ASP A 115 20.81 -5.51 28.72
N TYR A 116 20.20 -4.77 27.77
CA TYR A 116 19.18 -3.76 28.05
C TYR A 116 17.87 -4.36 28.59
N GLY A 117 17.56 -5.62 28.25
CA GLY A 117 16.38 -6.32 28.74
C GLY A 117 15.50 -6.97 27.67
N ILE A 118 15.92 -6.94 26.40
CA ILE A 118 15.25 -7.68 25.34
C ILE A 118 15.46 -9.17 25.55
N ALA A 119 14.39 -9.97 25.56
CA ALA A 119 14.44 -11.37 25.92
C ALA A 119 15.36 -12.21 25.02
N ARG A 120 15.31 -11.98 23.71
CA ARG A 120 16.24 -12.52 22.73
C ARG A 120 16.11 -11.84 21.37
N VAL A 121 17.25 -11.62 20.71
CA VAL A 121 17.33 -11.30 19.29
C VAL A 121 18.02 -12.46 18.58
N TYR A 122 17.37 -13.03 17.56
CA TYR A 122 17.87 -14.18 16.81
C TYR A 122 18.74 -13.74 15.64
N HIS A 123 19.98 -14.25 15.61
CA HIS A 123 20.90 -14.12 14.49
C HIS A 123 20.65 -15.23 13.44
N PRO A 124 20.99 -15.05 12.16
CA PRO A 124 20.88 -16.11 11.14
C PRO A 124 21.58 -17.42 11.52
N ASP A 125 22.66 -17.36 12.29
CA ASP A 125 23.36 -18.52 12.77
C ASP A 125 22.55 -19.36 13.80
N ASP A 126 21.66 -18.73 14.55
CA ASP A 126 20.73 -19.45 15.42
C ASP A 126 19.79 -20.31 14.55
N GLY A 127 19.33 -19.79 13.43
CA GLY A 127 18.52 -20.54 12.47
C GLY A 127 19.27 -21.72 11.84
N ARG A 128 20.57 -21.58 11.60
CA ARG A 128 21.43 -22.69 11.11
C ARG A 128 21.64 -23.77 12.16
N LYS A 129 21.81 -23.39 13.43
CA LYS A 129 22.08 -24.30 14.55
C LYS A 129 20.82 -25.00 15.06
N MET A 130 19.74 -24.25 15.26
CA MET A 130 18.49 -24.69 15.91
C MET A 130 17.39 -25.04 14.93
N GLY A 131 17.49 -24.63 13.65
CA GLY A 131 16.40 -24.65 12.71
C GLY A 131 15.28 -23.65 13.10
N LEU A 132 14.36 -23.38 12.19
CA LEU A 132 13.26 -22.43 12.42
C LEU A 132 12.35 -22.89 13.56
N GLN A 133 12.01 -24.20 13.61
CA GLN A 133 11.18 -24.76 14.68
C GLN A 133 11.87 -24.66 16.04
N GLY A 134 13.18 -24.85 16.09
CA GLY A 134 13.95 -24.75 17.35
C GLY A 134 13.98 -23.31 17.89
N MET A 135 14.15 -22.32 17.02
CA MET A 135 14.03 -20.90 17.40
C MET A 135 12.65 -20.58 17.98
N ILE A 136 11.58 -21.05 17.32
CA ILE A 136 10.23 -20.85 17.79
C ILE A 136 9.98 -21.57 19.13
N ASN A 137 10.49 -22.78 19.30
CA ASN A 137 10.39 -23.50 20.58
C ASN A 137 11.03 -22.70 21.73
N ASP A 138 12.27 -22.20 21.54
CA ASP A 138 12.95 -21.35 22.52
C ASP A 138 12.16 -20.07 22.87
N MET A 139 11.57 -19.43 21.89
CA MET A 139 10.73 -18.24 22.10
C MET A 139 9.46 -18.59 22.88
N VAL A 140 8.73 -19.63 22.46
CA VAL A 140 7.46 -20.02 23.08
C VAL A 140 7.69 -20.51 24.52
N GLU A 141 8.77 -21.27 24.79
CA GLU A 141 9.12 -21.71 26.14
C GLU A 141 9.37 -20.53 27.09
N LYS A 142 10.08 -19.49 26.63
CA LYS A 142 10.32 -18.26 27.41
C LYS A 142 9.07 -17.41 27.61
N ALA A 143 8.08 -17.51 26.72
CA ALA A 143 6.81 -16.81 26.78
C ALA A 143 5.72 -17.62 27.52
N ASP A 144 5.96 -18.87 27.90
CA ASP A 144 4.97 -19.75 28.50
C ASP A 144 4.82 -19.53 30.01
N PHE A 145 4.19 -18.40 30.36
CA PHE A 145 3.82 -18.04 31.72
C PHE A 145 2.35 -17.67 31.82
N PRO A 146 1.71 -17.80 33.00
CA PRO A 146 0.29 -17.51 33.16
C PRO A 146 -0.01 -16.01 33.07
N THR A 147 -1.12 -15.65 32.39
CA THR A 147 -1.70 -14.29 32.38
C THR A 147 -3.11 -14.29 32.97
N GLY A 148 -3.48 -13.23 33.69
CA GLY A 148 -4.77 -13.11 34.36
C GLY A 148 -4.91 -13.93 35.64
N GLN A 149 -3.88 -14.67 36.11
CA GLN A 149 -3.97 -15.53 37.32
C GLN A 149 -4.07 -14.74 38.62
N ASN A 150 -3.34 -13.63 38.74
CA ASN A 150 -3.31 -12.82 39.95
C ASN A 150 -3.70 -11.38 39.62
N LEU A 151 -4.83 -10.93 40.08
CA LEU A 151 -5.36 -9.57 39.90
C LEU A 151 -5.09 -8.75 41.16
N ASN A 152 -4.14 -7.82 41.08
CA ASN A 152 -3.72 -6.96 42.20
C ASN A 152 -4.18 -5.50 41.98
N GLY A 153 -5.47 -5.27 42.14
CA GLY A 153 -6.03 -3.93 42.03
C GLY A 153 -6.71 -3.60 40.70
N GLU A 154 -6.60 -4.45 39.70
CA GLU A 154 -7.24 -4.29 38.36
C GLU A 154 -8.74 -4.13 38.47
N VAL A 155 -9.39 -4.83 39.41
CA VAL A 155 -10.82 -4.69 39.70
C VAL A 155 -11.22 -3.27 40.18
N LYS A 156 -10.27 -2.46 40.63
CA LYS A 156 -10.52 -1.04 40.94
C LYS A 156 -10.20 -0.13 39.76
N ALA A 157 -9.15 -0.46 39.00
CA ALA A 157 -8.65 0.36 37.93
C ALA A 157 -9.49 0.28 36.64
N PHE A 158 -10.20 -0.83 36.36
CA PHE A 158 -10.99 -0.97 35.15
C PHE A 158 -12.07 0.08 34.97
N LYS A 159 -12.59 0.64 36.08
CA LYS A 159 -13.61 1.71 36.05
C LYS A 159 -13.12 3.02 35.42
N SER A 160 -11.79 3.23 35.35
CA SER A 160 -11.17 4.33 34.63
C SER A 160 -10.86 3.99 33.18
N LYS A 161 -11.38 2.87 32.66
CA LYS A 161 -11.10 2.33 31.32
C LYS A 161 -9.63 1.99 31.10
N ASP A 162 -8.89 1.63 32.17
CA ASP A 162 -7.50 1.20 32.06
C ASP A 162 -7.38 -0.07 31.21
N LYS A 163 -6.74 0.06 30.05
CA LYS A 163 -6.68 -0.98 29.02
C LYS A 163 -6.00 -2.26 29.50
N LEU A 164 -4.94 -2.12 30.33
CA LEU A 164 -4.21 -3.28 30.90
C LEU A 164 -5.09 -4.04 31.89
N SER A 165 -5.78 -3.32 32.78
CA SER A 165 -6.66 -3.95 33.76
C SER A 165 -7.83 -4.68 33.12
N ILE A 166 -8.46 -4.08 32.09
CA ILE A 166 -9.53 -4.71 31.30
C ILE A 166 -9.00 -5.99 30.62
N ALA A 167 -7.84 -5.91 29.97
CA ALA A 167 -7.24 -7.03 29.26
C ALA A 167 -6.94 -8.22 30.21
N ARG A 168 -6.38 -7.94 31.38
CA ARG A 168 -6.07 -8.97 32.40
C ARG A 168 -7.31 -9.60 33.01
N MET A 169 -8.39 -8.82 33.22
CA MET A 169 -9.67 -9.37 33.69
C MET A 169 -10.32 -10.29 32.65
N ILE A 170 -10.28 -9.91 31.35
CA ILE A 170 -10.75 -10.78 30.28
C ILE A 170 -9.90 -12.07 30.22
N SER A 171 -8.58 -11.96 30.35
CA SER A 171 -7.70 -13.16 30.42
C SER A 171 -8.00 -14.03 31.64
N ALA A 172 -8.34 -13.44 32.79
CA ALA A 172 -8.77 -14.18 33.99
C ALA A 172 -10.07 -14.97 33.75
N ALA A 173 -11.06 -14.33 33.12
CA ALA A 173 -12.32 -14.98 32.75
C ALA A 173 -12.09 -16.13 31.75
N GLU A 174 -11.18 -15.96 30.77
CA GLU A 174 -10.87 -16.98 29.77
C GLU A 174 -10.06 -18.16 30.32
N ASN A 175 -9.06 -17.91 31.17
CA ASN A 175 -8.05 -18.92 31.56
C ASN A 175 -8.31 -19.49 32.96
N TYR A 176 -8.97 -18.74 33.84
CA TYR A 176 -9.17 -19.10 35.28
C TYR A 176 -10.60 -18.87 35.75
N PRO A 177 -11.64 -19.36 35.03
CA PRO A 177 -13.05 -19.04 35.32
C PRO A 177 -13.46 -19.42 36.74
N GLU A 178 -12.94 -20.50 37.33
CA GLU A 178 -13.32 -20.93 38.69
C GLU A 178 -12.75 -20.00 39.77
N SER A 179 -11.49 -19.58 39.64
CA SER A 179 -10.89 -18.66 40.63
C SER A 179 -11.36 -17.21 40.49
N PHE A 180 -11.84 -16.83 39.30
CA PHE A 180 -12.34 -15.50 39.01
C PHE A 180 -13.86 -15.37 39.16
N LYS A 181 -14.56 -16.44 39.52
CA LYS A 181 -16.03 -16.53 39.54
C LYS A 181 -16.73 -15.48 40.41
N GLU A 182 -16.22 -15.27 41.60
CA GLU A 182 -16.85 -14.29 42.54
C GLU A 182 -16.70 -12.85 42.04
N GLU A 183 -15.51 -12.47 41.57
CA GLU A 183 -15.28 -11.13 41.03
C GLU A 183 -16.02 -10.93 39.69
N LEU A 184 -16.08 -11.94 38.85
CA LEU A 184 -16.84 -11.89 37.60
C LEU A 184 -18.34 -11.68 37.91
N GLN A 185 -18.89 -12.32 38.94
CA GLN A 185 -20.29 -12.11 39.34
C GLN A 185 -20.53 -10.66 39.79
N ARG A 186 -19.64 -10.09 40.58
CA ARG A 186 -19.70 -8.66 40.97
C ARG A 186 -19.65 -7.73 39.76
N ILE A 187 -18.80 -8.04 38.76
CA ILE A 187 -18.71 -7.26 37.50
C ILE A 187 -20.01 -7.39 36.72
N LYS A 188 -20.58 -8.58 36.62
CA LYS A 188 -21.89 -8.81 35.97
C LYS A 188 -23.02 -8.04 36.64
N ASP A 189 -23.03 -7.98 37.96
CA ASP A 189 -24.00 -7.20 38.68
C ASP A 189 -23.84 -5.69 38.43
N LEU A 190 -22.63 -5.19 38.37
CA LEU A 190 -22.35 -3.80 37.96
C LEU A 190 -22.76 -3.51 36.51
N ALA A 191 -22.60 -4.47 35.60
CA ALA A 191 -22.94 -4.32 34.19
C ALA A 191 -24.46 -4.24 33.94
N LYS A 192 -25.30 -4.78 34.84
CA LYS A 192 -26.76 -4.75 34.70
C LYS A 192 -27.34 -3.33 34.72
N ASP A 193 -26.67 -2.42 35.41
CA ASP A 193 -27.11 -1.04 35.57
C ASP A 193 -26.52 -0.10 34.53
N VAL A 194 -25.85 -0.63 33.50
CA VAL A 194 -25.16 0.15 32.45
C VAL A 194 -25.80 -0.12 31.10
N ASP A 195 -26.39 0.91 30.53
CA ASP A 195 -27.07 0.86 29.22
C ASP A 195 -26.07 1.05 28.02
N THR A 196 -24.91 0.39 28.04
CA THR A 196 -24.00 0.41 26.90
C THR A 196 -24.54 -0.47 25.79
N PRO A 197 -24.83 0.08 24.58
CA PRO A 197 -25.31 -0.70 23.44
C PRO A 197 -24.24 -1.62 22.88
N ILE A 198 -24.68 -2.78 22.38
CA ILE A 198 -23.83 -3.74 21.67
C ILE A 198 -24.32 -3.88 20.24
N LEU A 199 -23.46 -3.51 19.27
CA LEU A 199 -23.65 -3.76 17.86
C LEU A 199 -23.02 -5.11 17.50
N GLY A 200 -23.83 -6.09 17.15
CA GLY A 200 -23.39 -7.39 16.66
C GLY A 200 -23.18 -7.37 15.16
N ILE A 201 -21.99 -7.74 14.67
CA ILE A 201 -21.66 -7.80 13.24
C ILE A 201 -21.26 -9.22 12.86
N THR A 202 -22.05 -9.81 11.97
CA THR A 202 -21.78 -11.13 11.41
C THR A 202 -21.92 -11.13 9.89
N GLY A 203 -21.68 -12.26 9.24
CA GLY A 203 -21.79 -12.38 7.79
C GLY A 203 -20.80 -13.35 7.19
N THR A 204 -20.92 -13.57 5.89
CA THR A 204 -20.18 -14.59 5.17
C THR A 204 -18.65 -14.39 5.23
N GLY A 205 -17.92 -15.50 5.17
CA GLY A 205 -16.45 -15.47 5.10
C GLY A 205 -15.99 -14.67 3.87
N GLY A 206 -15.04 -13.74 4.09
CA GLY A 206 -14.53 -12.89 3.00
C GLY A 206 -15.45 -11.75 2.57
N ALA A 207 -16.58 -11.51 3.24
CA ALA A 207 -17.48 -10.38 2.93
C ALA A 207 -16.87 -9.00 3.21
N GLY A 208 -15.76 -8.93 3.97
CA GLY A 208 -15.08 -7.69 4.31
C GLY A 208 -15.58 -7.07 5.61
N LYS A 209 -16.05 -7.88 6.56
CA LYS A 209 -16.53 -7.45 7.89
C LYS A 209 -15.54 -6.55 8.59
N SER A 210 -14.31 -7.00 8.81
CA SER A 210 -13.29 -6.24 9.56
C SER A 210 -12.95 -4.89 8.90
N SER A 211 -12.97 -4.81 7.56
CA SER A 211 -12.80 -3.52 6.85
C SER A 211 -14.02 -2.61 7.03
N LEU A 212 -15.22 -3.19 7.05
CA LEU A 212 -16.45 -2.46 7.30
C LEU A 212 -16.50 -1.96 8.76
N VAL A 213 -16.05 -2.78 9.72
CA VAL A 213 -15.92 -2.39 11.14
C VAL A 213 -14.95 -1.23 11.27
N ASP A 214 -13.77 -1.27 10.63
CA ASP A 214 -12.79 -0.17 10.65
C ASP A 214 -13.40 1.14 10.11
N GLU A 215 -14.16 1.07 9.03
CA GLU A 215 -14.87 2.22 8.47
C GLU A 215 -16.00 2.74 9.39
N LEU A 216 -16.68 1.90 10.15
CA LEU A 216 -17.65 2.32 11.16
C LEU A 216 -16.95 3.00 12.35
N ILE A 217 -15.85 2.44 12.84
CA ILE A 217 -15.04 3.02 13.93
C ILE A 217 -14.54 4.40 13.53
N ARG A 218 -14.02 4.54 12.34
CA ARG A 218 -13.51 5.80 11.82
C ARG A 218 -14.58 6.89 11.83
N ARG A 219 -15.78 6.58 11.36
CA ARG A 219 -16.91 7.53 11.36
C ARG A 219 -17.36 7.85 12.78
N PHE A 220 -17.41 6.87 13.66
CA PHE A 220 -17.74 7.09 15.08
C PHE A 220 -16.77 8.06 15.74
N LEU A 221 -15.47 7.89 15.51
CA LEU A 221 -14.43 8.77 16.07
C LEU A 221 -14.49 10.21 15.54
N VAL A 222 -15.00 10.39 14.32
CA VAL A 222 -15.22 11.71 13.70
C VAL A 222 -16.52 12.35 14.20
N ASP A 223 -17.59 11.55 14.32
CA ASP A 223 -18.92 12.03 14.71
C ASP A 223 -18.99 12.39 16.20
N PHE A 224 -18.29 11.64 17.04
CA PHE A 224 -18.26 11.83 18.49
C PHE A 224 -16.82 12.06 18.97
N GLU A 225 -16.52 13.27 19.41
CA GLU A 225 -15.16 13.64 19.83
C GLU A 225 -14.78 13.10 21.23
N ASP A 226 -15.76 12.87 22.11
CA ASP A 226 -15.58 12.51 23.52
C ASP A 226 -15.98 11.06 23.86
N LYS A 227 -16.66 10.35 22.96
CA LYS A 227 -17.16 9.00 23.20
C LYS A 227 -16.07 7.94 23.00
N THR A 228 -16.24 6.82 23.70
CA THR A 228 -15.31 5.69 23.70
C THR A 228 -15.96 4.44 23.13
N LEU A 229 -15.18 3.61 22.49
CA LEU A 229 -15.63 2.42 21.79
C LEU A 229 -14.79 1.20 22.16
N ALA A 230 -15.46 0.05 22.39
CA ALA A 230 -14.78 -1.23 22.57
C ALA A 230 -15.16 -2.22 21.45
N ILE A 231 -14.21 -3.07 21.07
CA ILE A 231 -14.40 -4.09 20.03
C ILE A 231 -14.00 -5.44 20.61
N VAL A 232 -14.87 -6.43 20.42
CA VAL A 232 -14.56 -7.85 20.65
C VAL A 232 -14.65 -8.56 19.30
N SER A 233 -13.53 -9.04 18.79
CA SER A 233 -13.47 -9.82 17.54
C SER A 233 -13.20 -11.28 17.88
N VAL A 234 -13.92 -12.20 17.22
CA VAL A 234 -13.81 -13.63 17.48
C VAL A 234 -13.32 -14.36 16.25
N ASP A 235 -12.16 -15.01 16.36
CA ASP A 235 -11.51 -15.78 15.29
C ASP A 235 -11.49 -17.29 15.57
N PRO A 236 -11.57 -18.12 14.52
CA PRO A 236 -11.58 -19.57 14.71
C PRO A 236 -10.21 -20.15 15.06
N SER A 237 -10.20 -21.11 15.96
CA SER A 237 -9.01 -21.89 16.30
C SER A 237 -8.79 -23.06 15.36
N LYS A 238 -7.52 -23.41 15.07
CA LYS A 238 -7.17 -24.60 14.29
C LYS A 238 -7.44 -25.90 15.06
N ARG A 239 -8.25 -26.77 14.52
CA ARG A 239 -8.59 -28.08 15.11
C ARG A 239 -7.36 -28.91 15.50
N LYS A 240 -6.34 -28.97 14.63
CA LYS A 240 -5.17 -29.85 14.79
C LYS A 240 -4.20 -29.40 15.88
N THR A 241 -4.02 -28.09 16.05
CA THR A 241 -2.95 -27.54 16.92
C THR A 241 -3.48 -26.73 18.10
N GLY A 242 -4.73 -26.31 18.06
CA GLY A 242 -5.33 -25.42 19.06
C GLY A 242 -4.87 -23.96 18.97
N GLY A 243 -3.92 -23.66 18.08
CA GLY A 243 -3.47 -22.29 17.85
C GLY A 243 -4.45 -21.49 16.99
N ALA A 244 -4.45 -20.19 17.13
CA ALA A 244 -5.29 -19.27 16.37
C ALA A 244 -4.47 -18.19 15.67
N LEU A 245 -4.94 -17.69 14.54
CA LEU A 245 -4.49 -16.45 13.96
C LEU A 245 -5.60 -15.41 14.19
N LEU A 246 -5.31 -14.46 15.06
CA LEU A 246 -6.19 -13.35 15.39
C LEU A 246 -5.81 -12.19 14.47
N GLY A 247 -6.35 -12.23 13.26
CA GLY A 247 -5.86 -11.44 12.12
C GLY A 247 -6.66 -10.18 11.80
N ASP A 248 -7.70 -9.84 12.56
CA ASP A 248 -8.58 -8.73 12.22
C ASP A 248 -7.88 -7.37 12.40
N ARG A 249 -7.01 -7.24 13.41
CA ARG A 249 -6.25 -6.00 13.67
C ARG A 249 -5.40 -5.52 12.50
N ILE A 250 -4.88 -6.41 11.65
CA ILE A 250 -4.08 -6.01 10.46
C ILE A 250 -4.89 -5.14 9.48
N ARG A 251 -6.22 -5.26 9.54
CA ARG A 251 -7.15 -4.56 8.65
C ARG A 251 -7.81 -3.35 9.29
N MET A 252 -7.63 -3.16 10.60
CA MET A 252 -8.28 -2.13 11.38
C MET A 252 -7.26 -1.07 11.82
N ASN A 253 -7.14 0.00 11.04
CA ASN A 253 -6.22 1.09 11.36
C ASN A 253 -6.83 2.06 12.39
N SER A 254 -8.14 2.22 12.41
CA SER A 254 -8.86 3.14 13.30
C SER A 254 -8.85 2.70 14.78
N VAL A 255 -8.44 1.45 15.06
CA VAL A 255 -8.30 0.96 16.46
C VAL A 255 -7.09 1.56 17.19
N ASN A 256 -6.14 2.15 16.46
CA ASN A 256 -4.99 2.85 17.04
C ASN A 256 -5.38 4.26 17.51
N ASN A 257 -6.29 4.32 18.47
CA ASN A 257 -6.78 5.55 19.06
C ASN A 257 -7.00 5.34 20.56
N ASP A 258 -6.72 6.36 21.37
CA ASP A 258 -6.85 6.25 22.84
C ASP A 258 -8.28 5.99 23.30
N ARG A 259 -9.27 6.44 22.54
CA ARG A 259 -10.70 6.22 22.81
C ARG A 259 -11.20 4.83 22.38
N VAL A 260 -10.33 4.01 21.79
CA VAL A 260 -10.69 2.67 21.31
C VAL A 260 -9.96 1.59 22.10
N TYR A 261 -10.69 0.57 22.52
CA TYR A 261 -10.18 -0.67 23.07
C TYR A 261 -10.56 -1.83 22.15
N MET A 262 -9.65 -2.74 21.86
CA MET A 262 -9.94 -3.94 21.08
C MET A 262 -9.38 -5.18 21.77
N ARG A 263 -10.16 -6.25 21.79
CA ARG A 263 -9.75 -7.58 22.25
C ARG A 263 -10.13 -8.63 21.22
N SER A 264 -9.16 -9.45 20.85
CA SER A 264 -9.39 -10.60 19.99
C SER A 264 -9.56 -11.87 20.84
N LEU A 265 -10.59 -12.65 20.57
CA LEU A 265 -10.87 -13.92 21.24
C LEU A 265 -10.75 -15.07 20.25
N ALA A 266 -10.15 -16.18 20.69
CA ALA A 266 -10.14 -17.41 19.93
C ALA A 266 -11.33 -18.29 20.33
N THR A 267 -12.00 -18.94 19.36
CA THR A 267 -13.13 -19.84 19.70
C THR A 267 -12.70 -21.01 20.59
N ARG A 268 -11.44 -21.40 20.53
CA ARG A 268 -10.83 -22.53 21.26
C ARG A 268 -11.57 -23.85 21.06
N GLN A 269 -12.66 -23.84 20.34
CA GLN A 269 -13.47 -24.99 19.90
C GLN A 269 -13.74 -24.85 18.40
N SER A 270 -13.77 -25.99 17.71
CA SER A 270 -14.14 -26.00 16.31
C SER A 270 -15.65 -26.08 16.18
N ASN A 271 -16.27 -25.28 15.32
CA ASN A 271 -17.69 -25.21 14.98
C ASN A 271 -18.54 -24.23 15.79
N LEU A 272 -17.94 -23.35 16.60
CA LEU A 272 -18.65 -22.25 17.21
C LEU A 272 -18.31 -20.94 16.48
N ALA A 273 -19.29 -20.08 16.26
CA ALA A 273 -19.08 -18.73 15.74
C ALA A 273 -18.57 -17.78 16.86
N LEU A 274 -18.94 -18.06 18.08
CA LEU A 274 -18.55 -17.28 19.25
C LEU A 274 -17.74 -18.11 20.26
N SER A 275 -16.89 -17.44 21.01
CA SER A 275 -16.20 -18.01 22.17
C SER A 275 -17.16 -18.08 23.35
N LYS A 276 -17.11 -19.17 24.15
CA LYS A 276 -17.89 -19.30 25.38
C LYS A 276 -17.67 -18.17 26.41
N HIS A 277 -16.60 -17.40 26.26
CA HIS A 277 -16.23 -16.29 27.14
C HIS A 277 -16.63 -14.92 26.62
N VAL A 278 -17.36 -14.84 25.48
CA VAL A 278 -17.83 -13.56 24.93
C VAL A 278 -18.73 -12.82 25.90
N ALA A 279 -19.71 -13.48 26.50
CA ALA A 279 -20.61 -12.87 27.47
C ALA A 279 -19.87 -12.27 28.68
N ASP A 280 -18.80 -12.92 29.13
CA ASP A 280 -17.97 -12.44 30.24
C ASP A 280 -17.18 -11.19 29.84
N ALA A 281 -16.56 -11.19 28.64
CA ALA A 281 -15.85 -10.05 28.10
C ALA A 281 -16.78 -8.84 27.90
N LEU A 282 -17.97 -9.05 27.33
CA LEU A 282 -18.97 -7.99 27.16
C LEU A 282 -19.40 -7.40 28.50
N SER A 283 -19.59 -8.24 29.53
CA SER A 283 -19.95 -7.78 30.90
C SER A 283 -18.84 -6.91 31.51
N ILE A 284 -17.56 -7.28 31.30
CA ILE A 284 -16.42 -6.48 31.76
C ILE A 284 -16.39 -5.12 31.05
N LEU A 285 -16.62 -5.09 29.72
CA LEU A 285 -16.62 -3.86 28.94
C LEU A 285 -17.82 -2.95 29.25
N LYS A 286 -19.02 -3.51 29.48
CA LYS A 286 -20.19 -2.77 29.96
C LYS A 286 -19.90 -2.14 31.33
N ALA A 287 -19.37 -2.92 32.27
CA ALA A 287 -19.03 -2.41 33.61
C ALA A 287 -17.91 -1.34 33.57
N ALA A 288 -17.05 -1.34 32.57
CA ALA A 288 -16.05 -0.29 32.29
C ALA A 288 -16.68 0.98 31.67
N LYS A 289 -17.96 0.94 31.30
CA LYS A 289 -18.74 2.07 30.76
C LYS A 289 -18.20 2.62 29.44
N PHE A 290 -17.88 1.76 28.50
CA PHE A 290 -17.71 2.20 27.09
C PHE A 290 -19.06 2.70 26.55
N ASP A 291 -19.01 3.67 25.64
CA ASP A 291 -20.23 4.27 25.08
C ASP A 291 -20.86 3.40 23.99
N LEU A 292 -20.05 2.58 23.29
CA LEU A 292 -20.49 1.59 22.30
C LEU A 292 -19.58 0.36 22.36
N ILE A 293 -20.16 -0.84 22.22
CA ILE A 293 -19.40 -2.08 22.04
C ILE A 293 -19.75 -2.67 20.69
N ILE A 294 -18.75 -3.06 19.90
CA ILE A 294 -18.91 -3.84 18.66
C ILE A 294 -18.46 -5.27 18.93
N LEU A 295 -19.32 -6.23 18.62
CA LEU A 295 -19.03 -7.65 18.63
C LEU A 295 -18.96 -8.15 17.21
N GLU A 296 -17.77 -8.60 16.74
CA GLU A 296 -17.56 -9.19 15.41
C GLU A 296 -17.35 -10.69 15.50
N THR A 297 -18.06 -11.47 14.66
CA THR A 297 -17.95 -12.93 14.63
C THR A 297 -17.11 -13.41 13.44
N SER A 298 -16.60 -14.63 13.55
CA SER A 298 -15.75 -15.26 12.53
C SER A 298 -16.41 -15.58 11.17
N GLY A 299 -17.75 -15.49 11.06
CA GLY A 299 -18.48 -15.74 9.80
C GLY A 299 -18.37 -17.19 9.30
N ILE A 300 -18.81 -18.15 10.09
CA ILE A 300 -18.77 -19.60 9.77
C ILE A 300 -20.10 -20.08 9.10
N GLY A 301 -21.03 -19.19 8.83
CA GLY A 301 -22.23 -19.44 8.03
C GLY A 301 -23.41 -20.07 8.74
N GLN A 302 -23.30 -21.17 9.46
CA GLN A 302 -24.44 -21.84 10.09
C GLN A 302 -24.72 -21.46 11.55
N SER A 303 -23.79 -20.74 12.20
CA SER A 303 -23.89 -20.29 13.61
C SER A 303 -23.98 -18.77 13.73
N ASP A 304 -24.32 -18.08 12.64
CA ASP A 304 -24.29 -16.61 12.59
C ASP A 304 -25.39 -15.98 13.47
N THR A 305 -26.45 -16.74 13.79
CA THR A 305 -27.56 -16.28 14.65
C THR A 305 -27.21 -16.23 16.15
N GLU A 306 -26.14 -16.91 16.60
CA GLU A 306 -25.67 -16.83 18.00
C GLU A 306 -25.35 -15.37 18.44
N ILE A 307 -25.05 -14.51 17.50
CA ILE A 307 -24.73 -13.10 17.80
C ILE A 307 -25.92 -12.34 18.36
N LEU A 308 -27.16 -12.74 18.00
CA LEU A 308 -28.39 -12.11 18.46
C LEU A 308 -28.58 -12.20 19.98
N ASP A 309 -28.08 -13.29 20.59
CA ASP A 309 -28.15 -13.48 22.04
C ASP A 309 -27.24 -12.53 22.83
N HIS A 310 -26.35 -11.82 22.13
CA HIS A 310 -25.30 -11.00 22.71
C HIS A 310 -25.30 -9.55 22.23
N SER A 311 -26.21 -9.16 21.35
CA SER A 311 -26.27 -7.82 20.76
C SER A 311 -27.63 -7.18 20.90
N ASP A 312 -27.64 -5.86 21.01
CA ASP A 312 -28.87 -5.05 21.05
C ASP A 312 -29.33 -4.68 19.64
N VAL A 313 -28.39 -4.54 18.71
CA VAL A 313 -28.60 -4.29 17.28
C VAL A 313 -27.69 -5.19 16.46
N SER A 314 -28.22 -5.78 15.39
CA SER A 314 -27.53 -6.75 14.55
C SER A 314 -27.32 -6.23 13.12
N LEU A 315 -26.09 -6.37 12.60
CA LEU A 315 -25.71 -6.04 11.24
C LEU A 315 -25.21 -7.28 10.51
N TYR A 316 -25.89 -7.68 9.45
CA TYR A 316 -25.43 -8.76 8.59
C TYR A 316 -24.67 -8.24 7.37
N VAL A 317 -23.45 -8.73 7.15
CA VAL A 317 -22.57 -8.33 6.02
C VAL A 317 -22.47 -9.46 5.00
N MET A 318 -22.90 -9.19 3.78
CA MET A 318 -22.87 -10.14 2.68
C MET A 318 -22.29 -9.49 1.41
N THR A 319 -22.06 -10.29 0.38
CA THR A 319 -21.58 -9.82 -0.93
C THR A 319 -22.55 -10.17 -2.05
N PRO A 320 -22.48 -9.49 -3.21
CA PRO A 320 -23.39 -9.73 -4.33
C PRO A 320 -23.49 -11.19 -4.79
N GLU A 321 -22.43 -11.98 -4.62
CA GLU A 321 -22.42 -13.39 -5.00
C GLU A 321 -23.42 -14.26 -4.20
N TYR A 322 -23.76 -13.84 -2.99
CA TYR A 322 -24.74 -14.49 -2.14
C TYR A 322 -26.15 -13.88 -2.25
N GLY A 323 -26.30 -12.81 -3.04
CA GLY A 323 -27.55 -12.08 -3.22
C GLY A 323 -28.51 -12.67 -4.26
N ALA A 324 -28.21 -13.84 -4.84
CA ALA A 324 -29.13 -14.51 -5.75
C ALA A 324 -30.37 -15.06 -5.01
N ALA A 325 -31.58 -14.86 -5.54
CA ALA A 325 -32.84 -15.16 -4.90
C ALA A 325 -32.94 -16.59 -4.31
N THR A 326 -32.39 -17.60 -5.01
CA THR A 326 -32.34 -18.98 -4.54
C THR A 326 -31.37 -19.26 -3.40
N GLN A 327 -30.41 -18.38 -3.16
CA GLN A 327 -29.47 -18.49 -2.03
C GLN A 327 -29.97 -17.74 -0.80
N LEU A 328 -30.74 -16.66 -0.99
CA LEU A 328 -31.25 -15.83 0.11
C LEU A 328 -32.15 -16.59 1.07
N GLU A 329 -32.94 -17.55 0.56
CA GLU A 329 -33.83 -18.42 1.38
C GLU A 329 -33.04 -19.34 2.34
N LYS A 330 -31.71 -19.49 2.17
CA LYS A 330 -30.86 -20.34 3.02
C LYS A 330 -30.09 -19.54 4.07
N ILE A 331 -30.28 -18.25 4.11
CA ILE A 331 -29.55 -17.35 5.01
C ILE A 331 -30.46 -16.97 6.16
N ASP A 332 -30.38 -17.72 7.26
CA ASP A 332 -31.21 -17.52 8.46
C ASP A 332 -31.10 -16.09 9.01
N MET A 333 -29.91 -15.46 8.92
CA MET A 333 -29.71 -14.08 9.41
C MET A 333 -30.58 -13.04 8.70
N LEU A 334 -31.08 -13.29 7.49
CA LEU A 334 -31.98 -12.35 6.81
C LEU A 334 -33.38 -12.30 7.46
N ASP A 335 -33.72 -13.26 8.32
CA ASP A 335 -34.98 -13.28 9.07
C ASP A 335 -34.90 -12.44 10.35
N PHE A 336 -33.67 -12.18 10.83
CA PHE A 336 -33.45 -11.59 12.17
C PHE A 336 -32.63 -10.31 12.15
N ALA A 337 -31.79 -10.08 11.14
CA ALA A 337 -30.89 -8.92 11.13
C ALA A 337 -31.64 -7.59 11.06
N ASP A 338 -31.30 -6.65 11.93
CA ASP A 338 -31.85 -5.29 11.91
C ASP A 338 -31.40 -4.52 10.68
N LEU A 339 -30.13 -4.68 10.30
CA LEU A 339 -29.54 -4.02 9.13
C LEU A 339 -28.76 -5.01 8.26
N ILE A 340 -28.70 -4.73 6.97
CA ILE A 340 -27.94 -5.52 6.01
C ILE A 340 -26.99 -4.61 5.22
N ALA A 341 -25.71 -5.00 5.18
CA ALA A 341 -24.71 -4.41 4.31
C ALA A 341 -24.37 -5.35 3.16
N LEU A 342 -24.74 -4.97 1.94
CA LEU A 342 -24.29 -5.62 0.72
C LEU A 342 -22.94 -4.99 0.32
N ASN A 343 -21.87 -5.54 0.89
CA ASN A 343 -20.51 -5.02 0.71
C ASN A 343 -19.89 -5.51 -0.62
N LYS A 344 -18.79 -4.86 -1.03
CA LYS A 344 -18.17 -5.05 -2.35
C LYS A 344 -19.16 -4.76 -3.48
N PHE A 345 -19.89 -3.68 -3.31
CA PHE A 345 -20.95 -3.26 -4.22
C PHE A 345 -20.43 -2.87 -5.61
N ASP A 346 -19.12 -2.75 -5.76
CA ASP A 346 -18.40 -2.59 -7.03
C ASP A 346 -18.38 -3.85 -7.92
N LYS A 347 -18.86 -4.98 -7.42
CA LYS A 347 -18.91 -6.23 -8.19
C LYS A 347 -20.08 -6.27 -9.14
N ARG A 348 -19.89 -7.00 -10.25
CA ARG A 348 -20.95 -7.22 -11.25
C ARG A 348 -22.17 -7.87 -10.62
N GLY A 349 -23.36 -7.37 -10.96
CA GLY A 349 -24.62 -7.87 -10.44
C GLY A 349 -25.03 -7.30 -9.09
N ALA A 350 -24.31 -6.34 -8.54
CA ALA A 350 -24.60 -5.76 -7.22
C ALA A 350 -25.98 -5.09 -7.14
N LEU A 351 -26.42 -4.38 -8.19
CA LEU A 351 -27.74 -3.76 -8.25
C LEU A 351 -28.89 -4.79 -8.23
N ASP A 352 -28.74 -5.91 -8.96
CA ASP A 352 -29.72 -6.98 -8.95
C ASP A 352 -29.76 -7.67 -7.58
N ALA A 353 -28.60 -7.94 -6.99
CA ALA A 353 -28.50 -8.49 -5.66
C ALA A 353 -29.14 -7.56 -4.61
N LEU A 354 -28.91 -6.24 -4.70
CA LEU A 354 -29.53 -5.28 -3.79
C LEU A 354 -31.06 -5.32 -3.86
N ARG A 355 -31.62 -5.36 -5.08
CA ARG A 355 -33.07 -5.47 -5.31
C ARG A 355 -33.61 -6.78 -4.71
N ASP A 356 -32.94 -7.90 -4.95
CA ASP A 356 -33.40 -9.21 -4.49
C ASP A 356 -33.29 -9.33 -2.96
N VAL A 357 -32.22 -8.82 -2.35
CA VAL A 357 -32.06 -8.74 -0.87
C VAL A 357 -33.17 -7.87 -0.27
N LYS A 358 -33.44 -6.69 -0.82
CA LYS A 358 -34.53 -5.82 -0.35
C LYS A 358 -35.88 -6.51 -0.41
N LYS A 359 -36.15 -7.21 -1.52
CA LYS A 359 -37.38 -8.00 -1.68
C LYS A 359 -37.48 -9.13 -0.66
N GLN A 360 -36.38 -9.84 -0.38
CA GLN A 360 -36.37 -10.89 0.63
C GLN A 360 -36.57 -10.32 2.02
N TYR A 361 -35.87 -9.21 2.36
CA TYR A 361 -36.03 -8.52 3.63
C TYR A 361 -37.47 -8.09 3.89
N LYS A 362 -38.15 -7.45 2.89
CA LYS A 362 -39.57 -7.12 2.99
C LYS A 362 -40.44 -8.33 3.31
N ARG A 363 -40.19 -9.47 2.64
CA ARG A 363 -40.94 -10.71 2.83
C ARG A 363 -40.76 -11.23 4.26
N ASN A 364 -39.52 -11.30 4.75
CA ASN A 364 -39.20 -11.88 6.04
C ASN A 364 -39.75 -11.02 7.20
N HIS A 365 -39.63 -9.70 7.06
CA HIS A 365 -40.11 -8.75 8.07
C HIS A 365 -41.55 -8.24 7.86
N GLN A 366 -42.29 -8.78 6.86
CA GLN A 366 -43.69 -8.43 6.52
C GLN A 366 -43.90 -6.93 6.22
N LEU A 367 -42.91 -6.25 5.67
CA LEU A 367 -42.87 -4.82 5.37
C LEU A 367 -43.40 -4.48 3.96
N TRP A 368 -44.59 -4.93 3.62
CA TRP A 368 -45.14 -4.88 2.25
C TRP A 368 -45.33 -3.45 1.72
N ASP A 369 -45.70 -2.51 2.59
CA ASP A 369 -46.01 -1.14 2.25
C ASP A 369 -44.82 -0.17 2.39
N THR A 370 -43.67 -0.64 2.86
CA THR A 370 -42.45 0.18 3.04
C THR A 370 -41.78 0.45 1.70
N ASN A 371 -41.37 1.70 1.49
CA ASN A 371 -40.61 2.04 0.29
C ASN A 371 -39.23 1.39 0.30
N ASP A 372 -38.71 0.97 -0.87
CA ASP A 372 -37.39 0.35 -1.00
C ASP A 372 -36.25 1.26 -0.52
N ALA A 373 -36.44 2.59 -0.58
CA ALA A 373 -35.46 3.58 -0.10
C ALA A 373 -35.32 3.57 1.43
N ASP A 374 -36.41 3.21 2.15
CA ASP A 374 -36.50 3.28 3.61
C ASP A 374 -36.07 1.95 4.29
N LEU A 375 -35.73 0.93 3.50
CA LEU A 375 -35.29 -0.35 4.03
C LEU A 375 -33.84 -0.27 4.54
N PRO A 376 -33.52 -0.93 5.67
CA PRO A 376 -32.17 -0.90 6.25
C PRO A 376 -31.21 -1.84 5.52
N VAL A 377 -31.19 -1.76 4.19
CA VAL A 377 -30.34 -2.56 3.30
C VAL A 377 -29.51 -1.63 2.43
N HIS A 378 -28.20 -1.60 2.69
CA HIS A 378 -27.27 -0.67 2.08
C HIS A 378 -26.23 -1.37 1.19
N GLY A 379 -26.03 -0.87 -0.03
CA GLY A 379 -24.89 -1.25 -0.85
C GLY A 379 -23.65 -0.46 -0.41
N THR A 380 -22.53 -1.14 -0.14
CA THR A 380 -21.32 -0.50 0.43
C THR A 380 -20.04 -0.96 -0.26
N ILE A 381 -19.03 -0.08 -0.31
CA ILE A 381 -17.66 -0.41 -0.73
C ILE A 381 -16.71 -0.02 0.40
N ALA A 382 -16.58 -0.89 1.41
CA ALA A 382 -15.76 -0.62 2.59
C ALA A 382 -14.26 -0.42 2.30
N SER A 383 -13.78 -0.83 1.12
CA SER A 383 -12.41 -0.59 0.66
C SER A 383 -12.21 0.78 -0.02
N GLN A 384 -13.28 1.55 -0.23
CA GLN A 384 -13.24 2.84 -0.90
C GLN A 384 -13.29 3.98 0.12
N PHE A 385 -12.39 4.95 -0.04
CA PHE A 385 -12.36 6.13 0.82
C PHE A 385 -13.66 6.93 0.71
N ASN A 386 -14.25 7.27 1.86
CA ASN A 386 -15.45 8.08 2.00
C ASN A 386 -16.63 7.59 1.13
N ASP A 387 -16.84 6.28 1.08
CA ASP A 387 -17.93 5.67 0.31
C ASP A 387 -19.31 6.16 0.77
N PRO A 388 -20.18 6.64 -0.15
CA PRO A 388 -21.51 7.14 0.20
C PRO A 388 -22.40 6.09 0.88
N GLY A 389 -22.34 4.84 0.42
CA GLY A 389 -23.11 3.74 1.04
C GLY A 389 -22.64 3.40 2.44
N MET A 390 -21.33 3.50 2.71
CA MET A 390 -20.81 3.38 4.06
C MET A 390 -21.27 4.51 4.97
N ASN A 391 -21.39 5.75 4.44
CA ASN A 391 -21.92 6.87 5.20
C ASN A 391 -23.40 6.67 5.56
N ALA A 392 -24.21 6.18 4.59
CA ALA A 392 -25.62 5.85 4.80
C ALA A 392 -25.78 4.69 5.81
N LEU A 393 -24.98 3.63 5.67
CA LEU A 393 -24.98 2.51 6.61
C LEU A 393 -24.65 2.96 8.03
N TYR A 394 -23.57 3.75 8.21
CA TYR A 394 -23.17 4.26 9.52
C TYR A 394 -24.31 5.02 10.18
N ARG A 395 -24.94 5.96 9.47
CA ARG A 395 -26.08 6.73 9.99
C ARG A 395 -27.24 5.81 10.39
N SER A 396 -27.60 4.84 9.55
CA SER A 396 -28.66 3.88 9.85
C SER A 396 -28.36 3.04 11.08
N VAL A 397 -27.12 2.60 11.25
CA VAL A 397 -26.66 1.87 12.46
C VAL A 397 -26.83 2.74 13.70
N MET A 398 -26.36 4.00 13.68
CA MET A 398 -26.45 4.88 14.84
C MET A 398 -27.91 5.24 15.19
N MET A 399 -28.74 5.47 14.18
CA MET A 399 -30.18 5.70 14.38
C MET A 399 -30.85 4.49 15.02
N LYS A 400 -30.57 3.27 14.51
CA LYS A 400 -31.14 2.04 15.03
C LYS A 400 -30.70 1.78 16.47
N ILE A 401 -29.43 2.00 16.81
CA ILE A 401 -28.93 1.92 18.20
C ILE A 401 -29.69 2.90 19.11
N THR A 402 -29.88 4.13 18.68
CA THR A 402 -30.58 5.14 19.45
C THR A 402 -32.09 4.81 19.66
N GLU A 403 -32.70 4.16 18.66
CA GLU A 403 -34.10 3.72 18.73
C GLU A 403 -34.31 2.54 19.71
N GLU A 404 -33.39 1.53 19.61
CA GLU A 404 -33.54 0.30 20.41
C GLU A 404 -32.97 0.40 21.83
N THR A 405 -32.08 1.37 22.06
CA THR A 405 -31.44 1.56 23.38
C THR A 405 -31.63 2.98 23.87
N LYS A 406 -31.25 3.23 25.12
CA LYS A 406 -31.28 4.59 25.70
C LYS A 406 -29.95 5.32 25.55
N ALA A 407 -29.07 4.85 24.68
CA ALA A 407 -27.75 5.41 24.52
C ALA A 407 -27.81 6.83 23.92
N ASP A 408 -27.01 7.73 24.47
CA ASP A 408 -26.84 9.10 23.99
C ASP A 408 -25.83 9.10 22.82
N LEU A 409 -26.28 8.57 21.68
CA LEU A 409 -25.47 8.42 20.45
C LEU A 409 -26.22 8.98 19.22
N GLN A 410 -26.80 10.17 19.36
CA GLN A 410 -27.47 10.86 18.27
C GLN A 410 -26.44 11.36 17.24
N THR A 411 -26.48 10.78 16.05
CA THR A 411 -25.55 11.11 14.97
C THR A 411 -25.96 12.38 14.22
N THR A 412 -24.98 13.23 13.94
CA THR A 412 -25.11 14.38 13.03
C THR A 412 -24.38 14.13 11.71
N PHE A 413 -23.89 12.91 11.50
CA PHE A 413 -23.07 12.56 10.33
C PHE A 413 -23.83 12.79 9.02
N GLY A 414 -23.24 13.59 8.14
CA GLY A 414 -23.84 13.95 6.84
C GLY A 414 -23.84 12.76 5.86
N VAL A 415 -24.97 12.58 5.17
CA VAL A 415 -25.07 11.57 4.08
C VAL A 415 -25.47 12.27 2.79
N SER A 416 -24.96 11.76 1.66
CA SER A 416 -25.42 12.13 0.32
C SER A 416 -26.48 11.14 -0.17
N SER A 417 -27.26 11.54 -1.16
CA SER A 417 -28.22 10.65 -1.85
C SER A 417 -27.55 9.77 -2.91
N GLU A 418 -26.24 9.84 -3.02
CA GLU A 418 -25.48 9.07 -4.00
C GLU A 418 -25.37 7.61 -3.62
N MET A 419 -25.35 6.73 -4.60
CA MET A 419 -25.05 5.31 -4.41
C MET A 419 -23.55 5.08 -4.45
N SER A 420 -23.12 4.00 -3.80
CA SER A 420 -21.74 3.52 -3.93
C SER A 420 -21.42 3.14 -5.37
N GLU A 421 -20.45 3.80 -5.96
CA GLU A 421 -19.92 3.50 -7.29
C GLU A 421 -18.41 3.33 -7.23
N LYS A 422 -17.90 2.39 -8.02
CA LYS A 422 -16.45 2.16 -8.09
C LYS A 422 -15.74 3.33 -8.75
N ILE A 423 -14.79 3.92 -8.05
CA ILE A 423 -13.84 4.87 -8.62
C ILE A 423 -12.75 4.09 -9.33
N TYR A 424 -12.70 4.20 -10.67
CA TYR A 424 -11.70 3.53 -11.48
C TYR A 424 -10.45 4.40 -11.64
N ILE A 425 -9.31 3.93 -11.14
CA ILE A 425 -7.99 4.50 -11.45
C ILE A 425 -7.63 4.15 -12.90
N ILE A 426 -7.90 2.91 -13.32
CA ILE A 426 -7.75 2.44 -14.69
C ILE A 426 -9.15 2.28 -15.29
N PRO A 427 -9.48 2.95 -16.41
CA PRO A 427 -10.78 2.80 -17.05
C PRO A 427 -11.13 1.34 -17.35
N PRO A 428 -12.40 0.93 -17.25
CA PRO A 428 -12.82 -0.46 -17.43
C PRO A 428 -12.42 -1.06 -18.80
N ASN A 429 -12.38 -0.26 -19.85
CA ASN A 429 -11.93 -0.66 -21.18
C ASN A 429 -10.41 -0.87 -21.29
N ARG A 430 -9.64 -0.50 -20.26
CA ARG A 430 -8.18 -0.64 -20.17
C ARG A 430 -7.72 -1.58 -19.05
N THR A 431 -8.60 -2.43 -18.52
CA THR A 431 -8.27 -3.38 -17.45
C THR A 431 -7.16 -4.36 -17.82
N ARG A 432 -6.95 -4.62 -19.10
CA ARG A 432 -5.91 -5.50 -19.63
C ARG A 432 -4.70 -4.75 -20.17
N TYR A 433 -4.52 -3.46 -19.86
CA TYR A 433 -3.48 -2.64 -20.50
C TYR A 433 -2.05 -3.21 -20.39
N LEU A 434 -1.71 -3.87 -19.28
CA LEU A 434 -0.40 -4.55 -19.13
C LEU A 434 -0.26 -5.75 -20.08
N SER A 435 -1.34 -6.54 -20.24
CA SER A 435 -1.37 -7.64 -21.23
C SER A 435 -1.28 -7.10 -22.64
N GLU A 436 -1.98 -5.99 -22.95
CA GLU A 436 -1.95 -5.33 -24.25
C GLU A 436 -0.53 -4.84 -24.59
N ILE A 437 0.19 -4.25 -23.62
CA ILE A 437 1.59 -3.84 -23.80
C ILE A 437 2.46 -5.05 -24.14
N SER A 438 2.33 -6.14 -23.37
CA SER A 438 3.12 -7.37 -23.57
C SER A 438 2.81 -8.05 -24.91
N GLU A 439 1.52 -8.13 -25.27
CA GLU A 439 1.05 -8.71 -26.54
C GLU A 439 1.54 -7.89 -27.73
N ASN A 440 1.44 -6.55 -27.63
CA ASN A 440 1.93 -5.64 -28.67
C ASN A 440 3.45 -5.75 -28.87
N ASN A 441 4.22 -5.82 -27.77
CA ASN A 441 5.67 -5.98 -27.86
C ASN A 441 6.07 -7.28 -28.55
N ARG A 442 5.43 -8.41 -28.18
CA ARG A 442 5.68 -9.71 -28.83
C ARG A 442 5.27 -9.71 -30.30
N ALA A 443 4.15 -9.06 -30.63
CA ALA A 443 3.72 -8.93 -32.01
C ALA A 443 4.70 -8.10 -32.83
N TYR A 444 5.26 -7.04 -32.24
CA TYR A 444 6.30 -6.22 -32.85
C TYR A 444 7.57 -7.03 -33.14
N ASP A 445 8.09 -7.77 -32.16
CA ASP A 445 9.28 -8.60 -32.30
C ASP A 445 9.10 -9.67 -33.40
N ASN A 446 7.97 -10.37 -33.39
CA ASN A 446 7.63 -11.35 -34.43
C ASN A 446 7.57 -10.72 -35.82
N ARG A 447 7.00 -9.50 -35.93
CA ARG A 447 6.97 -8.76 -37.21
C ARG A 447 8.38 -8.36 -37.66
N ALA A 448 9.23 -7.90 -36.73
CA ALA A 448 10.61 -7.56 -37.02
C ALA A 448 11.38 -8.76 -37.58
N ASP A 449 11.25 -9.93 -36.97
CA ASP A 449 11.87 -11.16 -37.43
C ASP A 449 11.34 -11.58 -38.82
N GLN A 450 10.04 -11.55 -39.07
CA GLN A 450 9.44 -11.88 -40.37
C GLN A 450 9.93 -10.93 -41.48
N GLN A 451 10.02 -9.63 -41.18
CA GLN A 451 10.53 -8.64 -42.14
C GLN A 451 12.02 -8.84 -42.41
N ALA A 452 12.81 -9.17 -41.39
CA ALA A 452 14.22 -9.51 -41.53
C ALA A 452 14.44 -10.76 -42.43
N ASP A 453 13.64 -11.81 -42.19
CA ASP A 453 13.71 -13.04 -43.04
C ASP A 453 13.31 -12.76 -44.48
N THR A 454 12.33 -11.88 -44.71
CA THR A 454 11.94 -11.45 -46.06
C THR A 454 13.06 -10.66 -46.72
N ALA A 455 13.72 -9.76 -45.99
CA ALA A 455 14.87 -9.00 -46.47
C ALA A 455 16.07 -9.88 -46.83
N ASP A 456 16.32 -10.94 -46.04
CA ASP A 456 17.42 -11.91 -46.38
C ASP A 456 17.14 -12.69 -47.65
N LYS A 457 15.91 -13.06 -47.93
CA LYS A 457 15.50 -13.66 -49.20
C LYS A 457 15.75 -12.69 -50.36
N LEU A 458 15.36 -11.43 -50.21
CA LEU A 458 15.61 -10.38 -51.21
C LEU A 458 17.10 -10.12 -51.41
N TYR A 459 17.89 -10.10 -50.33
CA TYR A 459 19.34 -9.98 -50.40
C TYR A 459 19.95 -11.10 -51.24
N SER A 460 19.56 -12.34 -50.98
CA SER A 460 20.05 -13.52 -51.69
C SER A 460 19.72 -13.43 -53.18
N LEU A 461 18.50 -13.04 -53.55
CA LEU A 461 18.09 -12.85 -54.94
C LEU A 461 18.84 -11.70 -55.59
N SER A 462 19.02 -10.57 -54.90
CA SER A 462 19.77 -9.42 -55.39
C SER A 462 21.25 -9.76 -55.67
N GLN A 463 21.87 -10.52 -54.75
CA GLN A 463 23.27 -10.98 -54.98
C GLN A 463 23.37 -11.94 -56.15
N SER A 464 22.39 -12.83 -56.34
CA SER A 464 22.35 -13.75 -57.50
C SER A 464 22.17 -12.98 -58.81
N LEU A 465 21.29 -11.98 -58.85
CA LEU A 465 21.11 -11.10 -60.00
C LEU A 465 22.42 -10.38 -60.40
N LEU A 466 23.11 -9.79 -59.40
CA LEU A 466 24.37 -9.10 -59.61
C LEU A 466 25.47 -10.03 -60.17
N LEU A 467 25.59 -11.25 -59.63
CA LEU A 467 26.56 -12.25 -60.10
C LEU A 467 26.31 -12.69 -61.53
N MET A 468 25.06 -12.62 -61.99
CA MET A 468 24.67 -12.96 -63.38
C MET A 468 24.70 -11.77 -64.36
N GLY A 469 25.16 -10.61 -63.89
CA GLY A 469 25.19 -9.39 -64.73
C GLY A 469 23.81 -8.71 -64.82
N GLY A 470 22.87 -9.07 -63.96
CA GLY A 470 21.54 -8.44 -63.85
C GLY A 470 21.57 -7.12 -63.11
N PRO A 471 20.35 -6.51 -62.84
CA PRO A 471 20.20 -5.17 -62.30
C PRO A 471 20.64 -5.08 -60.85
N ASP A 472 21.21 -3.92 -60.47
CA ASP A 472 21.44 -3.55 -59.07
C ASP A 472 20.16 -2.99 -58.46
N LYS A 473 19.49 -3.81 -57.62
CA LYS A 473 18.22 -3.47 -57.01
C LYS A 473 18.30 -2.33 -55.99
N LEU A 474 19.46 -2.10 -55.36
CA LEU A 474 19.68 -0.95 -54.49
C LEU A 474 19.74 0.38 -55.25
N LYS A 475 20.14 0.36 -56.52
CA LYS A 475 20.15 1.53 -57.39
C LYS A 475 18.82 1.76 -58.12
N GLY A 476 17.87 0.85 -57.99
CA GLY A 476 16.59 0.91 -58.68
C GLY A 476 16.68 0.57 -60.17
N GLU A 477 17.73 -0.20 -60.59
CA GLU A 477 17.90 -0.61 -61.97
C GLU A 477 16.87 -1.66 -62.38
N SER A 478 16.44 -1.62 -63.62
CA SER A 478 15.50 -2.58 -64.22
C SER A 478 16.24 -3.58 -65.08
N VAL A 479 15.64 -4.75 -65.28
CA VAL A 479 16.16 -5.78 -66.16
C VAL A 479 16.14 -5.27 -67.60
N ALA A 480 17.24 -5.52 -68.36
CA ALA A 480 17.30 -5.21 -69.77
C ALA A 480 16.42 -6.14 -70.64
N ASP A 481 15.83 -5.64 -71.70
CA ASP A 481 14.91 -6.41 -72.55
C ASP A 481 15.58 -7.66 -73.17
N ASP A 482 16.86 -7.61 -73.41
CA ASP A 482 17.69 -8.68 -73.97
C ASP A 482 18.35 -9.58 -72.91
N ALA A 483 18.01 -9.43 -71.64
CA ALA A 483 18.56 -10.25 -70.54
C ALA A 483 18.14 -11.72 -70.65
N ASP A 484 18.98 -12.61 -70.10
CA ASP A 484 18.72 -14.04 -69.97
C ASP A 484 17.41 -14.33 -69.23
N ASP A 485 16.67 -15.34 -69.68
CA ASP A 485 15.43 -15.76 -69.09
C ASP A 485 15.57 -16.09 -67.60
N LEU A 486 16.73 -16.61 -67.17
CA LEU A 486 16.96 -16.87 -65.72
C LEU A 486 17.07 -15.56 -64.92
N VAL A 487 17.69 -14.52 -65.48
CA VAL A 487 17.76 -13.19 -64.86
C VAL A 487 16.38 -12.58 -64.78
N LYS A 488 15.56 -12.69 -65.82
CA LYS A 488 14.15 -12.23 -65.79
C LYS A 488 13.33 -12.94 -64.74
N ASN A 489 13.41 -14.24 -64.60
CA ASN A 489 12.71 -15.05 -63.63
C ASN A 489 13.14 -14.69 -62.18
N LEU A 490 14.42 -14.48 -61.93
CA LEU A 490 14.91 -14.04 -60.61
C LEU A 490 14.42 -12.64 -60.27
N ASP A 491 14.35 -11.75 -61.24
CA ASP A 491 13.82 -10.40 -61.05
C ASP A 491 12.32 -10.39 -60.74
N GLU A 492 11.53 -11.15 -61.48
CA GLU A 492 10.11 -11.33 -61.18
C GLU A 492 9.89 -11.90 -59.76
N ARG A 493 10.73 -12.85 -59.38
CA ARG A 493 10.66 -13.42 -58.01
C ARG A 493 11.04 -12.40 -56.96
N PHE A 494 12.07 -11.57 -57.23
CA PHE A 494 12.45 -10.48 -56.35
C PHE A 494 11.29 -9.49 -56.14
N GLU A 495 10.70 -9.01 -57.23
CA GLU A 495 9.58 -8.05 -57.15
C GLU A 495 8.31 -8.66 -56.48
N THR A 496 8.14 -9.96 -56.64
CA THR A 496 7.04 -10.67 -55.95
C THR A 496 7.25 -10.70 -54.42
N ILE A 497 8.44 -11.09 -53.96
CA ILE A 497 8.75 -11.15 -52.52
C ILE A 497 8.86 -9.76 -51.94
N LYS A 498 9.29 -8.75 -52.68
CA LYS A 498 9.39 -7.36 -52.26
C LYS A 498 8.03 -6.79 -51.80
N LYS A 499 6.92 -7.29 -52.36
CA LYS A 499 5.56 -6.89 -51.94
C LYS A 499 5.23 -7.28 -50.48
N ASP A 500 5.92 -8.31 -49.96
CA ASP A 500 5.77 -8.75 -48.56
C ASP A 500 6.65 -7.93 -47.59
N LEU A 501 7.54 -7.11 -48.09
CA LEU A 501 8.38 -6.21 -47.32
C LEU A 501 7.68 -4.86 -47.14
N ASP A 502 7.66 -4.34 -45.92
CA ASP A 502 7.15 -2.99 -45.65
C ASP A 502 7.97 -1.95 -46.44
N PRO A 503 7.32 -1.02 -47.15
CA PRO A 503 8.03 0.01 -47.95
C PRO A 503 9.06 0.80 -47.14
N HIS A 504 8.74 1.14 -45.87
CA HIS A 504 9.67 1.85 -44.99
C HIS A 504 10.91 1.01 -44.65
N ASN A 505 10.77 -0.31 -44.54
CA ASN A 505 11.89 -1.23 -44.34
C ASN A 505 12.76 -1.30 -45.58
N TRP A 506 12.16 -1.22 -46.76
CA TRP A 506 12.92 -1.11 -48.01
C TRP A 506 13.74 0.17 -48.08
N ASP A 507 13.14 1.31 -47.74
CA ASP A 507 13.84 2.60 -47.69
C ASP A 507 15.01 2.56 -46.69
N THR A 508 14.82 1.87 -45.56
CA THR A 508 15.87 1.67 -44.55
C THR A 508 17.07 0.90 -45.13
N ILE A 509 16.81 -0.16 -45.91
CA ILE A 509 17.86 -0.94 -46.54
C ILE A 509 18.61 -0.10 -47.57
N VAL A 510 17.92 0.61 -48.44
CA VAL A 510 18.49 1.50 -49.47
C VAL A 510 19.31 2.61 -48.81
N GLY A 511 18.79 3.25 -47.75
CA GLY A 511 19.44 4.34 -47.04
C GLY A 511 20.56 3.91 -46.08
N TRP A 512 20.78 2.60 -45.90
CA TRP A 512 21.75 2.10 -44.90
C TRP A 512 23.18 2.62 -45.09
N LYS A 513 23.62 2.73 -46.32
CA LYS A 513 24.94 3.24 -46.63
C LYS A 513 25.09 4.71 -46.22
N ASP A 514 24.11 5.53 -46.58
CA ASP A 514 24.09 6.96 -46.28
C ASP A 514 24.01 7.22 -44.76
N LEU A 515 23.22 6.40 -44.07
CA LEU A 515 23.15 6.44 -42.59
C LEU A 515 24.53 6.19 -41.97
N LYS A 516 25.25 5.16 -42.41
CA LYS A 516 26.60 4.86 -41.90
C LYS A 516 27.58 5.98 -42.20
N GLU A 517 27.58 6.51 -43.42
CA GLU A 517 28.45 7.61 -43.82
C GLU A 517 28.20 8.86 -43.02
N SER A 518 26.94 9.17 -42.66
CA SER A 518 26.59 10.31 -41.81
C SER A 518 27.18 10.22 -40.40
N TYR A 519 27.22 9.02 -39.79
CA TYR A 519 27.84 8.80 -38.49
C TYR A 519 29.37 8.69 -38.53
N GLN A 520 29.96 8.46 -39.69
CA GLN A 520 31.41 8.41 -39.91
C GLN A 520 32.00 9.74 -40.37
N ALA A 521 31.19 10.68 -40.84
CA ALA A 521 31.59 12.04 -41.19
C ALA A 521 32.24 12.75 -40.00
N GLU A 522 32.96 13.83 -40.20
CA GLU A 522 33.57 14.60 -39.12
C GLU A 522 32.53 15.30 -38.26
N GLU A 523 31.43 15.75 -38.86
CA GLU A 523 30.29 16.36 -38.20
C GLU A 523 28.98 15.69 -38.62
N PHE A 524 28.09 15.45 -37.65
CA PHE A 524 26.72 15.05 -37.91
C PHE A 524 25.82 16.29 -37.84
N VAL A 525 24.97 16.47 -38.85
CA VAL A 525 24.11 17.64 -38.95
C VAL A 525 22.66 17.20 -38.87
N PHE A 526 21.90 17.77 -37.92
CA PHE A 526 20.48 17.54 -37.80
C PHE A 526 19.74 18.82 -37.39
N LYS A 527 18.44 18.86 -37.68
CA LYS A 527 17.58 20.02 -37.35
C LYS A 527 16.74 19.76 -36.13
N VAL A 528 16.67 20.77 -35.25
CA VAL A 528 15.73 20.83 -34.15
C VAL A 528 14.90 22.09 -34.35
N ARG A 529 13.63 21.93 -34.70
CA ARG A 529 12.78 23.03 -35.19
C ARG A 529 13.46 23.72 -36.40
N ASP A 530 13.70 25.02 -36.31
CA ASP A 530 14.31 25.81 -37.38
C ASP A 530 15.84 25.97 -37.23
N LYS A 531 16.45 25.35 -36.23
CA LYS A 531 17.91 25.45 -36.00
C LYS A 531 18.64 24.19 -36.45
N GLU A 532 19.65 24.38 -37.30
CA GLU A 532 20.61 23.36 -37.66
C GLU A 532 21.62 23.20 -36.53
N ILE A 533 21.81 21.96 -36.08
CA ILE A 533 22.75 21.59 -35.02
C ILE A 533 23.83 20.73 -35.66
N ARG A 534 25.09 21.12 -35.48
CA ARG A 534 26.30 20.40 -35.95
C ARG A 534 27.03 19.86 -34.75
N ILE A 535 27.32 18.56 -34.77
CA ILE A 535 27.99 17.90 -33.65
C ILE A 535 29.17 17.09 -34.20
N PRO A 536 30.41 17.24 -33.66
CA PRO A 536 31.52 16.40 -34.01
C PRO A 536 31.24 14.95 -33.62
N THR A 537 31.42 14.03 -34.57
CA THR A 537 31.12 12.60 -34.43
C THR A 537 32.19 11.81 -33.67
N HIS A 538 33.37 12.38 -33.51
CA HIS A 538 34.54 11.75 -32.88
C HIS A 538 35.01 12.53 -31.66
N THR A 539 35.64 11.83 -30.73
CA THR A 539 36.51 12.38 -29.69
C THR A 539 37.96 12.00 -29.98
N GLU A 540 38.90 12.81 -29.53
CA GLU A 540 40.31 12.52 -29.64
C GLU A 540 40.83 11.86 -28.36
N SER A 541 41.57 10.74 -28.51
CA SER A 541 42.23 10.08 -27.40
C SER A 541 43.53 10.81 -27.01
N LEU A 542 44.12 10.43 -25.88
CA LEU A 542 45.43 10.95 -25.46
C LEU A 542 46.53 10.62 -26.46
N SER A 543 46.37 9.63 -27.29
CA SER A 543 47.28 9.25 -28.40
C SER A 543 46.95 9.92 -29.74
N HIS A 544 46.07 10.93 -29.74
CA HIS A 544 45.56 11.64 -30.90
C HIS A 544 44.83 10.76 -31.93
N SER A 545 44.29 9.64 -31.48
CA SER A 545 43.44 8.79 -32.32
C SER A 545 41.97 9.25 -32.25
N LYS A 546 41.31 9.34 -33.39
CA LYS A 546 39.89 9.64 -33.49
C LYS A 546 39.05 8.45 -33.04
N ILE A 547 38.27 8.60 -31.99
CA ILE A 547 37.35 7.61 -31.45
C ILE A 547 35.92 8.01 -31.80
N PRO A 548 35.17 7.21 -32.58
CA PRO A 548 33.78 7.54 -32.89
C PRO A 548 32.90 7.49 -31.62
N LYS A 549 32.03 8.47 -31.45
CA LYS A 549 31.07 8.54 -30.34
C LYS A 549 29.97 7.49 -30.48
N ILE A 550 29.64 7.13 -31.72
CA ILE A 550 28.62 6.13 -32.08
C ILE A 550 29.20 5.23 -33.15
N VAL A 551 29.05 3.93 -32.98
CA VAL A 551 29.51 2.91 -33.90
C VAL A 551 28.33 2.18 -34.49
N THR A 552 28.18 2.21 -35.82
CA THR A 552 27.18 1.43 -36.54
C THR A 552 27.70 0.03 -36.86
N PRO A 553 26.87 -1.00 -36.87
CA PRO A 553 27.30 -2.37 -37.18
C PRO A 553 27.78 -2.52 -38.63
N LYS A 554 28.66 -3.53 -38.86
CA LYS A 554 29.25 -3.83 -40.16
C LYS A 554 28.45 -4.90 -40.93
N TYR A 555 27.14 -4.94 -40.75
CA TYR A 555 26.27 -5.90 -41.42
C TYR A 555 26.26 -5.70 -42.93
N ARG A 556 26.12 -6.81 -43.65
CA ARG A 556 26.01 -6.88 -45.12
C ARG A 556 24.65 -7.43 -45.55
N SER A 557 24.13 -8.42 -44.80
CA SER A 557 22.81 -8.99 -45.05
C SER A 557 21.72 -7.97 -44.74
N TRP A 558 20.70 -7.89 -45.57
CA TRP A 558 19.59 -6.98 -45.40
C TRP A 558 18.71 -7.37 -44.18
N GLY A 559 18.64 -8.67 -43.89
CA GLY A 559 17.92 -9.14 -42.71
C GLY A 559 18.58 -8.71 -41.40
N ASP A 560 19.93 -8.83 -41.33
CA ASP A 560 20.65 -8.35 -40.14
C ASP A 560 20.54 -6.84 -39.95
N ILE A 561 20.60 -6.07 -41.07
CA ILE A 561 20.39 -4.63 -41.05
C ILE A 561 18.99 -4.29 -40.48
N LEU A 562 17.94 -4.94 -41.01
CA LEU A 562 16.58 -4.69 -40.54
C LEU A 562 16.34 -5.14 -39.10
N ARG A 563 16.81 -6.31 -38.70
CA ARG A 563 16.67 -6.79 -37.34
C ARG A 563 17.30 -5.79 -36.38
N TRP A 564 18.49 -5.32 -36.68
CA TRP A 564 19.15 -4.33 -35.85
C TRP A 564 18.43 -2.98 -35.85
N THR A 565 17.99 -2.45 -36.99
CA THR A 565 17.30 -1.16 -37.06
C THR A 565 15.92 -1.20 -36.43
N LEU A 566 15.21 -2.35 -36.44
CA LEU A 566 13.90 -2.52 -35.84
C LEU A 566 13.97 -2.79 -34.34
N GLN A 567 15.05 -3.36 -33.79
CA GLN A 567 15.14 -3.78 -32.40
C GLN A 567 16.14 -2.96 -31.58
N GLU A 568 17.15 -2.35 -32.14
CA GLU A 568 18.20 -1.57 -31.47
C GLU A 568 18.31 -0.14 -31.99
N ASN A 569 18.62 0.02 -33.25
CA ASN A 569 18.78 1.26 -34.01
C ASN A 569 19.90 2.20 -33.48
N VAL A 570 20.01 3.39 -34.07
CA VAL A 570 20.91 4.48 -33.68
C VAL A 570 20.23 5.41 -32.65
N PRO A 571 21.01 6.12 -31.82
CA PRO A 571 20.42 7.14 -30.91
C PRO A 571 19.55 8.15 -31.67
N GLY A 572 18.42 8.49 -31.08
CA GLY A 572 17.45 9.40 -31.68
C GLY A 572 16.44 8.76 -32.64
N SER A 573 16.59 7.46 -32.96
CA SER A 573 15.68 6.70 -33.83
C SER A 573 15.06 5.54 -33.05
N PHE A 574 13.72 5.38 -33.20
CA PHE A 574 13.01 4.26 -32.56
C PHE A 574 13.59 2.91 -33.05
N PRO A 575 13.79 1.91 -32.21
CA PRO A 575 13.43 1.82 -30.77
C PRO A 575 14.56 2.13 -29.76
N TYR A 576 15.60 2.89 -30.17
CA TYR A 576 16.70 3.20 -29.26
C TYR A 576 16.21 3.87 -27.98
N THR A 577 16.50 3.26 -26.81
CA THR A 577 15.91 3.69 -25.52
C THR A 577 16.79 4.63 -24.70
N ALA A 578 18.10 4.70 -24.99
CA ALA A 578 19.04 5.47 -24.16
C ALA A 578 19.21 6.94 -24.60
N GLY A 579 18.51 7.39 -25.63
CA GLY A 579 18.56 8.79 -26.06
C GLY A 579 17.59 9.10 -27.18
N ILE A 580 16.99 10.29 -27.11
CA ILE A 580 16.02 10.81 -28.11
C ILE A 580 16.66 11.70 -29.19
N TYR A 581 17.97 11.97 -29.07
CA TYR A 581 18.73 12.73 -30.04
C TYR A 581 19.87 11.89 -30.60
N PRO A 582 20.29 12.14 -31.85
CA PRO A 582 21.41 11.40 -32.49
C PRO A 582 22.70 11.45 -31.69
N PHE A 583 22.98 12.58 -31.03
CA PHE A 583 24.17 12.77 -30.19
C PHE A 583 23.78 13.59 -28.93
N LYS A 584 24.58 13.43 -27.88
CA LYS A 584 24.51 14.32 -26.74
C LYS A 584 24.83 15.75 -27.17
N ARG A 585 24.05 16.71 -26.67
CA ARG A 585 24.33 18.13 -26.93
C ARG A 585 25.69 18.52 -26.38
N VAL A 586 26.42 19.31 -27.13
CA VAL A 586 27.69 19.89 -26.68
C VAL A 586 27.39 21.00 -25.71
N GLY A 587 28.00 20.97 -24.51
CA GLY A 587 27.79 21.98 -23.47
C GLY A 587 26.61 21.75 -22.54
N GLU A 588 25.82 20.67 -22.72
CA GLU A 588 24.89 20.22 -21.70
C GLU A 588 25.54 19.10 -20.87
N ASP A 589 26.00 19.44 -19.69
CA ASP A 589 26.30 18.41 -18.70
C ASP A 589 24.94 17.82 -18.21
N PRO A 590 24.68 16.50 -18.36
CA PRO A 590 23.45 15.87 -17.90
C PRO A 590 23.42 15.71 -16.39
N THR A 591 24.25 16.41 -15.64
CA THR A 591 24.41 16.27 -14.19
C THR A 591 23.09 16.54 -13.49
N ARG A 592 22.54 15.52 -12.86
CA ARG A 592 21.43 15.67 -11.90
C ARG A 592 22.01 16.21 -10.59
N MET A 593 21.41 17.27 -10.09
CA MET A 593 21.71 17.81 -8.78
C MET A 593 20.95 17.01 -7.76
N PHE A 594 21.46 15.81 -7.43
CA PHE A 594 20.82 14.94 -6.47
C PHE A 594 21.12 15.39 -5.04
N ALA A 595 20.08 15.68 -4.28
CA ALA A 595 20.19 16.04 -2.87
C ALA A 595 18.97 15.57 -2.07
N GLY A 596 19.17 15.34 -0.79
CA GLY A 596 18.15 15.01 0.19
C GLY A 596 18.81 14.73 1.53
N GLU A 597 18.78 15.74 2.42
CA GLU A 597 19.30 15.64 3.79
C GLU A 597 18.68 16.71 4.68
N GLY A 598 18.40 16.37 5.92
CA GLY A 598 17.92 17.29 6.92
C GLY A 598 16.56 17.90 6.61
N GLY A 599 16.39 19.16 7.01
CA GLY A 599 15.22 19.98 6.66
C GLY A 599 15.32 20.55 5.24
N PRO A 600 14.20 21.14 4.75
CA PRO A 600 14.12 21.68 3.40
C PRO A 600 15.16 22.77 3.11
N GLU A 601 15.47 23.62 4.09
CA GLU A 601 16.44 24.71 3.95
C GLU A 601 17.87 24.19 3.70
N ARG A 602 18.25 23.10 4.37
CA ARG A 602 19.56 22.47 4.19
C ARG A 602 19.72 21.89 2.79
N THR A 603 18.71 21.16 2.33
CA THR A 603 18.68 20.59 0.98
C THR A 603 18.60 21.69 -0.09
N ASN A 604 17.84 22.78 0.14
CA ASN A 604 17.78 23.93 -0.74
C ASN A 604 19.16 24.58 -0.93
N ARG A 605 19.91 24.82 0.15
CA ARG A 605 21.27 25.35 0.05
C ARG A 605 22.18 24.44 -0.77
N ARG A 606 22.03 23.13 -0.62
CA ARG A 606 22.79 22.19 -1.42
C ARG A 606 22.42 22.24 -2.88
N PHE A 607 21.14 22.34 -3.21
CA PHE A 607 20.69 22.53 -4.58
C PHE A 607 21.28 23.79 -5.21
N HIS A 608 21.26 24.92 -4.50
CA HIS A 608 21.88 26.15 -4.98
C HIS A 608 23.39 25.99 -5.19
N TYR A 609 24.09 25.37 -4.22
CA TYR A 609 25.52 25.14 -4.33
C TYR A 609 25.91 24.32 -5.55
N VAL A 610 25.22 23.20 -5.80
CA VAL A 610 25.53 22.33 -6.95
C VAL A 610 25.00 22.86 -8.28
N SER A 611 24.16 23.89 -8.27
CA SER A 611 23.63 24.56 -9.48
C SER A 611 24.45 25.75 -9.93
N VAL A 612 25.44 26.20 -9.14
CA VAL A 612 26.26 27.35 -9.48
C VAL A 612 27.02 27.15 -10.80
N GLY A 613 26.79 28.03 -11.75
CA GLY A 613 27.44 28.00 -13.06
C GLY A 613 26.90 26.96 -14.03
N MET A 614 25.85 26.22 -13.67
CA MET A 614 25.23 25.24 -14.54
C MET A 614 24.19 25.87 -15.48
N PRO A 615 24.07 25.42 -16.71
CA PRO A 615 23.13 25.96 -17.70
C PRO A 615 21.66 25.60 -17.40
N ALA A 616 21.43 24.63 -16.55
CA ALA A 616 20.10 24.14 -16.17
C ALA A 616 20.10 23.66 -14.70
N ALA A 617 18.98 23.84 -14.01
CA ALA A 617 18.73 23.32 -12.68
C ALA A 617 17.90 22.04 -12.76
N ARG A 618 18.53 20.87 -12.56
CA ARG A 618 17.88 19.55 -12.62
C ARG A 618 17.83 18.94 -11.23
N LEU A 619 16.85 19.37 -10.45
CA LEU A 619 16.73 19.07 -9.03
C LEU A 619 16.15 17.66 -8.82
N SER A 620 16.98 16.72 -8.40
CA SER A 620 16.56 15.36 -8.05
C SER A 620 16.53 15.21 -6.54
N THR A 621 15.34 15.01 -5.99
CA THR A 621 15.10 15.03 -4.54
C THR A 621 14.96 13.61 -3.99
N ALA A 622 15.78 13.28 -2.99
CA ALA A 622 15.58 12.11 -2.14
C ALA A 622 14.87 12.55 -0.87
N PHE A 623 13.80 11.83 -0.53
CA PHE A 623 13.04 12.04 0.71
C PHE A 623 13.44 11.02 1.77
N ASP A 624 13.34 11.43 3.04
CA ASP A 624 13.58 10.54 4.17
C ASP A 624 12.48 9.48 4.35
N SER A 625 12.70 8.50 5.22
CA SER A 625 11.72 7.43 5.45
C SER A 625 10.41 7.97 6.02
N VAL A 626 10.45 9.03 6.82
CA VAL A 626 9.26 9.65 7.42
C VAL A 626 8.34 10.19 6.31
N THR A 627 8.90 10.96 5.37
CA THR A 627 8.19 11.47 4.20
C THR A 627 7.73 10.34 3.27
N LEU A 628 8.60 9.35 2.99
CA LEU A 628 8.30 8.24 2.08
C LEU A 628 7.11 7.37 2.52
N TYR A 629 6.86 7.29 3.82
CA TYR A 629 5.76 6.52 4.39
C TYR A 629 4.55 7.39 4.82
N GLY A 630 4.64 8.71 4.65
CA GLY A 630 3.56 9.64 4.97
C GLY A 630 3.33 9.84 6.46
N ASN A 631 4.37 9.70 7.26
CA ASN A 631 4.35 10.01 8.68
C ASN A 631 4.77 11.47 8.92
N ASP A 632 4.37 12.02 10.06
CA ASP A 632 4.85 13.32 10.53
C ASP A 632 6.13 13.17 11.34
N PRO A 633 7.02 14.20 11.35
CA PRO A 633 8.15 14.26 12.24
C PRO A 633 7.69 14.25 13.71
N ASP A 634 8.39 13.49 14.55
CA ASP A 634 8.08 13.36 15.97
C ASP A 634 9.38 13.20 16.80
N HIS A 635 9.30 13.54 18.09
CA HIS A 635 10.39 13.30 19.04
C HIS A 635 10.49 11.85 19.51
N ARG A 636 9.53 10.99 19.16
CA ARG A 636 9.58 9.57 19.52
C ARG A 636 10.85 8.90 18.98
N PRO A 637 11.50 8.05 19.78
CA PRO A 637 12.77 7.41 19.40
C PRO A 637 12.71 6.56 18.11
N ASP A 638 11.54 6.01 17.76
CA ASP A 638 11.33 5.23 16.54
C ASP A 638 11.23 6.10 15.25
N ILE A 639 11.04 7.42 15.40
CA ILE A 639 10.95 8.38 14.29
C ILE A 639 12.13 9.36 14.29
N TYR A 640 12.49 9.92 15.46
CA TYR A 640 13.41 11.07 15.59
C TYR A 640 14.73 10.89 14.80
N GLY A 641 15.39 9.75 14.94
CA GLY A 641 16.66 9.46 14.24
C GLY A 641 16.52 9.24 12.73
N LYS A 642 15.29 9.19 12.20
CA LYS A 642 15.00 9.01 10.77
C LYS A 642 14.70 10.32 10.06
N ILE A 643 14.39 11.39 10.81
CA ILE A 643 14.05 12.70 10.25
C ILE A 643 15.28 13.29 9.57
N GLY A 644 15.17 13.56 8.27
CA GLY A 644 16.25 14.13 7.47
C GLY A 644 17.45 13.20 7.26
N ASN A 645 17.35 11.92 7.62
CA ASN A 645 18.39 10.93 7.40
C ASN A 645 18.18 10.22 6.07
N SER A 646 19.22 10.21 5.22
CA SER A 646 19.19 9.62 3.86
C SER A 646 18.12 10.22 2.94
N GLY A 647 17.67 11.43 3.22
CA GLY A 647 16.68 12.17 2.46
C GLY A 647 16.25 13.44 3.19
N VAL A 648 15.52 14.31 2.51
CA VAL A 648 14.94 15.53 3.11
C VAL A 648 13.57 15.21 3.71
N SER A 649 13.30 15.78 4.89
CA SER A 649 12.00 15.69 5.54
C SER A 649 11.07 16.79 5.04
N ILE A 650 9.93 16.40 4.47
CA ILE A 650 8.89 17.30 3.94
C ILE A 650 7.54 16.82 4.47
N CYS A 651 6.89 17.58 5.33
CA CYS A 651 5.60 17.21 5.91
C CYS A 651 4.46 18.17 5.55
N CYS A 652 4.75 19.35 4.99
CA CYS A 652 3.74 20.33 4.62
C CYS A 652 4.11 21.10 3.34
N LEU A 653 3.17 21.93 2.85
CA LEU A 653 3.35 22.76 1.67
C LEU A 653 4.51 23.76 1.85
N ASP A 654 4.67 24.34 3.04
CA ASP A 654 5.72 25.33 3.31
C ASP A 654 7.11 24.71 3.21
N ASP A 655 7.28 23.45 3.62
CA ASP A 655 8.53 22.72 3.44
C ASP A 655 8.88 22.55 1.95
N ALA A 656 7.90 22.25 1.11
CA ALA A 656 8.10 22.14 -0.33
C ALA A 656 8.47 23.51 -0.95
N LYS A 657 7.85 24.60 -0.49
CA LYS A 657 8.20 25.97 -0.90
C LYS A 657 9.64 26.33 -0.51
N LYS A 658 10.05 26.01 0.71
CA LYS A 658 11.41 26.22 1.20
C LYS A 658 12.42 25.38 0.40
N LEU A 659 12.08 24.11 0.12
CA LEU A 659 12.94 23.18 -0.60
C LEU A 659 13.33 23.69 -1.99
N TYR A 660 12.41 24.29 -2.71
CA TYR A 660 12.63 24.80 -4.07
C TYR A 660 12.74 26.33 -4.17
N SER A 661 12.86 27.01 -3.05
CA SER A 661 13.00 28.47 -3.00
C SER A 661 14.18 28.95 -3.83
N GLY A 662 13.97 30.04 -4.58
CA GLY A 662 14.99 30.65 -5.43
C GLY A 662 15.16 30.00 -6.82
N PHE A 663 14.49 28.89 -7.10
CA PHE A 663 14.42 28.31 -8.44
C PHE A 663 13.09 28.66 -9.08
N ASN A 664 13.09 29.17 -10.32
CA ASN A 664 11.85 29.35 -11.07
C ASN A 664 11.38 27.97 -11.58
N LEU A 665 10.37 27.41 -10.93
CA LEU A 665 9.89 26.04 -11.20
C LEU A 665 9.22 25.88 -12.58
N CYS A 666 8.79 26.98 -13.19
CA CYS A 666 8.18 26.98 -14.53
C CYS A 666 9.19 27.37 -15.65
N HIS A 667 10.45 27.63 -15.32
CA HIS A 667 11.46 27.95 -16.31
C HIS A 667 11.86 26.70 -17.14
N PRO A 668 12.01 26.82 -18.48
CA PRO A 668 12.35 25.66 -19.34
C PRO A 668 13.62 24.92 -18.97
N THR A 669 14.57 25.55 -18.29
CA THR A 669 15.83 24.95 -17.84
C THR A 669 15.76 24.36 -16.42
N THR A 670 14.61 24.52 -15.73
CA THR A 670 14.39 23.91 -14.41
C THR A 670 13.57 22.63 -14.57
N SER A 671 14.03 21.56 -13.94
CA SER A 671 13.28 20.31 -13.84
C SER A 671 13.43 19.73 -12.44
N VAL A 672 12.34 19.14 -11.94
CA VAL A 672 12.31 18.48 -10.63
C VAL A 672 11.97 17.00 -10.83
N SER A 673 12.73 16.13 -10.17
CA SER A 673 12.36 14.72 -10.05
C SER A 673 12.30 14.33 -8.58
N MET A 674 11.27 13.57 -8.22
CA MET A 674 11.00 13.16 -6.85
C MET A 674 10.95 11.65 -6.76
N THR A 675 11.76 11.06 -5.87
CA THR A 675 11.69 9.63 -5.55
C THR A 675 10.76 9.47 -4.37
N ILE A 676 9.53 9.00 -4.59
CA ILE A 676 8.46 8.94 -3.59
C ILE A 676 7.61 7.67 -3.77
N ASN A 677 6.98 7.21 -2.70
CA ASN A 677 6.13 6.02 -2.63
C ASN A 677 4.63 6.38 -2.50
N GLY A 678 3.93 5.79 -1.52
CA GLY A 678 2.51 6.02 -1.27
C GLY A 678 2.08 7.48 -1.19
N PRO A 679 2.83 8.40 -0.54
CA PRO A 679 2.52 9.83 -0.47
C PRO A 679 2.73 10.63 -1.77
N ALA A 680 3.06 9.99 -2.89
CA ALA A 680 3.32 10.67 -4.15
C ALA A 680 2.25 11.70 -4.56
N PRO A 681 0.93 11.44 -4.43
CA PRO A 681 -0.10 12.43 -4.74
C PRO A 681 -0.02 13.69 -3.86
N MET A 682 0.33 13.54 -2.57
CA MET A 682 0.48 14.66 -1.64
C MET A 682 1.70 15.51 -1.99
N LEU A 683 2.85 14.88 -2.22
CA LEU A 683 4.09 15.58 -2.60
C LEU A 683 3.96 16.28 -3.97
N LEU A 684 3.26 15.65 -4.92
CA LEU A 684 2.92 16.28 -6.19
C LEU A 684 2.01 17.49 -5.98
N GLY A 685 1.00 17.38 -5.11
CA GLY A 685 0.13 18.48 -4.71
C GLY A 685 0.91 19.64 -4.09
N PHE A 686 1.83 19.38 -3.18
CA PHE A 686 2.71 20.40 -2.59
C PHE A 686 3.58 21.07 -3.66
N PHE A 687 4.19 20.31 -4.55
CA PHE A 687 5.01 20.84 -5.63
C PHE A 687 4.21 21.74 -6.59
N MET A 688 3.03 21.27 -7.03
CA MET A 688 2.17 22.07 -7.92
C MET A 688 1.73 23.38 -7.26
N ASN A 689 1.30 23.32 -5.98
CA ASN A 689 0.93 24.52 -5.24
C ASN A 689 2.12 25.46 -5.05
N ALA A 690 3.31 24.94 -4.74
CA ALA A 690 4.52 25.76 -4.64
C ALA A 690 4.84 26.50 -5.96
N ALA A 691 4.71 25.80 -7.10
CA ALA A 691 4.93 26.40 -8.42
C ALA A 691 3.86 27.46 -8.77
N ILE A 692 2.57 27.16 -8.48
CA ILE A 692 1.46 28.10 -8.70
C ILE A 692 1.66 29.37 -7.88
N ASP A 693 1.91 29.25 -6.58
CA ASP A 693 2.11 30.40 -5.69
C ASP A 693 3.31 31.24 -6.13
N GLN A 694 4.40 30.60 -6.54
CA GLN A 694 5.57 31.30 -7.05
C GLN A 694 5.25 32.10 -8.32
N GLN A 695 4.50 31.53 -9.28
CA GLN A 695 4.12 32.25 -10.48
C GLN A 695 3.14 33.39 -10.17
N CYS A 696 2.23 33.20 -9.22
CA CYS A 696 1.35 34.28 -8.75
C CYS A 696 2.16 35.44 -8.15
N GLU A 697 3.17 35.15 -7.31
CA GLU A 697 4.04 36.18 -6.73
C GLU A 697 4.85 36.92 -7.81
N ILE A 698 5.41 36.21 -8.77
CA ILE A 698 6.14 36.80 -9.90
C ILE A 698 5.23 37.74 -10.66
N TYR A 699 4.02 37.28 -11.03
CA TYR A 699 3.04 38.07 -11.75
C TYR A 699 2.60 39.34 -10.99
N ILE A 700 2.34 39.21 -9.68
CA ILE A 700 1.97 40.34 -8.80
C ILE A 700 3.07 41.39 -8.79
N LYS A 701 4.33 40.98 -8.62
CA LYS A 701 5.51 41.88 -8.59
C LYS A 701 5.74 42.55 -9.93
N GLU A 702 5.70 41.79 -11.03
CA GLU A 702 5.94 42.34 -12.38
C GLU A 702 4.85 43.33 -12.82
N ASN A 703 3.62 43.19 -12.31
CA ASN A 703 2.52 44.07 -12.64
C ASN A 703 2.22 45.14 -11.56
N GLY A 704 3.01 45.21 -10.48
CA GLY A 704 2.85 46.21 -9.41
C GLY A 704 1.52 46.08 -8.64
N LEU A 705 1.01 44.85 -8.49
CA LEU A 705 -0.32 44.58 -7.90
C LEU A 705 -0.24 44.32 -6.37
N GLU A 706 0.92 44.46 -5.73
CA GLU A 706 1.13 44.06 -4.33
C GLU A 706 0.11 44.72 -3.38
N LYS A 707 -0.10 46.05 -3.53
CA LYS A 707 -1.04 46.78 -2.66
C LYS A 707 -2.50 46.35 -2.83
N GLU A 708 -2.91 46.05 -4.06
CA GLU A 708 -4.27 45.58 -4.35
C GLU A 708 -4.51 44.19 -3.79
N VAL A 709 -3.55 43.29 -3.97
CA VAL A 709 -3.62 41.91 -3.47
C VAL A 709 -3.60 41.89 -1.96
N GLU A 710 -2.73 42.67 -1.32
CA GLU A 710 -2.64 42.78 0.14
C GLU A 710 -3.97 43.25 0.74
N LYS A 711 -4.61 44.23 0.14
CA LYS A 711 -5.94 44.69 0.57
C LYS A 711 -6.98 43.58 0.44
N LYS A 712 -7.03 42.86 -0.70
CA LYS A 712 -7.98 41.76 -0.91
C LYS A 712 -7.78 40.62 0.11
N ILE A 713 -6.54 40.32 0.46
CA ILE A 713 -6.21 39.30 1.47
C ILE A 713 -6.69 39.77 2.84
N ALA A 714 -6.40 41.00 3.25
CA ALA A 714 -6.84 41.57 4.52
C ALA A 714 -8.38 41.52 4.65
N ASP A 715 -9.08 42.02 3.62
CA ASP A 715 -10.55 42.02 3.57
C ASP A 715 -11.15 40.59 3.67
N LYS A 716 -10.43 39.58 3.10
CA LYS A 716 -10.86 38.16 3.15
C LYS A 716 -10.77 37.61 4.58
N TYR A 717 -9.65 37.82 5.26
CA TYR A 717 -9.45 37.31 6.61
C TYR A 717 -10.29 38.05 7.65
N GLU A 718 -10.53 39.35 7.46
CA GLU A 718 -11.49 40.11 8.25
C GLU A 718 -12.91 39.52 8.14
N LYS A 719 -13.36 39.20 6.92
CA LYS A 719 -14.68 38.56 6.70
C LYS A 719 -14.78 37.16 7.29
N LEU A 720 -13.68 36.40 7.30
CA LEU A 720 -13.64 35.07 7.89
C LEU A 720 -13.56 35.09 9.43
N GLY A 721 -13.21 36.23 10.03
CA GLY A 721 -13.03 36.33 11.48
C GLY A 721 -11.86 35.51 12.02
N THR A 722 -10.91 35.13 11.18
CA THR A 722 -9.74 34.32 11.52
C THR A 722 -8.46 35.11 11.27
N PRO A 723 -7.41 34.94 12.10
CA PRO A 723 -6.12 35.59 11.86
C PRO A 723 -5.52 35.10 10.53
N ARG A 724 -4.84 36.00 9.84
CA ARG A 724 -4.07 35.63 8.64
C ARG A 724 -2.96 34.67 9.02
N PRO A 725 -2.74 33.57 8.29
CA PRO A 725 -1.61 32.68 8.51
C PRO A 725 -0.28 33.42 8.30
N GLU A 726 0.65 33.25 9.20
CA GLU A 726 2.03 33.70 9.03
C GLU A 726 2.87 32.52 8.50
N TYR A 727 3.65 32.78 7.46
CA TYR A 727 4.61 31.80 6.94
C TYR A 727 5.96 32.05 7.63
N HIS A 728 6.52 31.01 8.21
CA HIS A 728 7.82 31.07 8.91
C HIS A 728 8.98 30.69 8.02
#